data_40dedec839c46c42d5662314015bea49
#
_entry.id   40dedec839c46c42d5662314015bea49
#
_cell.length_a   1.000
_cell.length_b   1.000
_cell.length_c   1.000
_cell.angle_alpha   90.00
_cell.angle_beta   90.00
_cell.angle_gamma   90.00
#
_symmetry.space_group_name_H-M   'P 1'
#
loop_
_entity.id
_entity.type
_entity.pdbx_description
1 polymer ?
#
loop_
_entity_poly.entity_id
_entity_poly.type
_entity_poly.pdbx_seq_one_letter_code
_entity_poly.pdbx_strand_id
1 'polypeptide(L)'
;MGFSMDSLAMMSMRRQHLSYLKNLQDTLEDEVYPATLNKSALHIQSWETVIGAPNKSNGVFATLNQLFNDTGRLKLHVSNSGKIIRIDSHQENPNPTFVQGDSLFTIAEKLIDDVLEYDLEAYELIQNNFEDSAVLDDNRQNSGRILSNGGETESLEISWKIKEDAPGAPEKLLLQLQPVVREITDEEGFRTEFGFSIKSFAAINELEPMVLKSNTSDNEEEDLLFSYVLFTALFTLIILVFAVGLKNIFKGKVEWRRALLIFIAISAGVYGWRAIFFMYSYNPFLSTAGIFGSTINNLLFGLVVGLYAALAYISWEALARSQKQRQVDLIDALWQRKFFVSETGAGLVHGFAIGGIVIGIITSILFFMGEFLVQADSQFGYAEASITPKLLTINMSSWITTWLVCIAQIGFVYSILRHWIEREWLVGLLSILISGICITVLGRLIGTTGTIFQEIIIYLSIAVIFIYALKEFGLLTVCTGWWFFTVFFMIQPYWESPSIEVAYVGWVQAFLMAGPLIYGFISYRYGVSVSEVGDYIPEYEERMAQHLRVEKEIEIARESQYQLMPLQPPKVEGLDVYGFFLPSFEVGGDYFDYVLTENKEGIPTALTMAVVDVSGKAMRAAMPAVFTSGLLLSRMKDDMPDEILSRITEPIFHRTDKRTFITCALARYDLQSMKMSIANAGHCRPVLKRNGLAEYIHTPAPAYPLGIKQSVNYRAETITMKKGDFFLLYSDGLPEAVNKKGERFGFEEVPRLIESIDTETLTAQEIAQEIKRTVQKFSNYQLVDDTTIICLKV
;
A
#
# COMPACT_ATOMS: atom_id res chain seq x y z
N MET A 1 -21.78 30.64 -39.80
CA MET A 1 -21.81 30.64 -38.32
C MET A 1 -20.91 31.74 -37.71
N GLY A 2 -20.25 32.57 -38.48
CA GLY A 2 -19.57 33.80 -38.03
C GLY A 2 -18.27 33.64 -37.25
N PHE A 3 -17.68 32.45 -37.21
CA PHE A 3 -16.40 32.23 -36.56
C PHE A 3 -15.22 32.26 -37.55
N SER A 4 -14.12 32.92 -37.19
CA SER A 4 -12.87 32.83 -37.95
C SER A 4 -12.20 31.52 -37.68
N MET A 5 -11.89 30.75 -38.70
CA MET A 5 -11.27 29.38 -38.54
C MET A 5 -9.77 29.41 -38.20
N ASP A 6 -9.09 30.56 -38.31
CA ASP A 6 -7.63 30.62 -38.20
C ASP A 6 -7.09 30.54 -36.78
N SER A 7 -7.96 30.64 -35.75
CA SER A 7 -7.57 30.60 -34.33
C SER A 7 -8.46 29.72 -33.47
N LEU A 8 -9.25 28.84 -34.08
CA LEU A 8 -10.22 27.99 -33.40
C LEU A 8 -9.65 26.62 -33.14
N ALA A 9 -9.94 26.07 -31.95
CA ALA A 9 -9.71 24.69 -31.62
C ALA A 9 -11.05 23.93 -31.60
N MET A 10 -11.02 22.67 -32.01
CA MET A 10 -12.20 21.81 -32.00
C MET A 10 -11.92 20.63 -31.08
N MET A 11 -12.87 20.32 -30.24
CA MET A 11 -12.85 19.15 -29.39
C MET A 11 -14.21 18.49 -29.36
N SER A 12 -14.24 17.19 -29.56
CA SER A 12 -15.47 16.40 -29.57
C SER A 12 -15.48 15.38 -28.45
N MET A 13 -16.63 15.20 -27.83
CA MET A 13 -16.85 14.21 -26.79
C MET A 13 -18.23 13.57 -26.99
N ARG A 14 -18.27 12.23 -26.85
CA ARG A 14 -19.55 11.53 -26.81
C ARG A 14 -20.22 11.80 -25.47
N ARG A 15 -21.48 12.20 -25.49
CA ARG A 15 -22.31 12.34 -24.29
C ARG A 15 -23.53 11.45 -24.36
N GLN A 16 -23.87 10.91 -23.21
CA GLN A 16 -25.16 10.26 -22.98
C GLN A 16 -26.01 11.21 -22.13
N HIS A 17 -27.22 11.44 -22.55
CA HIS A 17 -28.16 12.29 -21.81
C HIS A 17 -28.80 11.48 -20.66
N LEU A 18 -28.01 11.20 -19.63
CA LEU A 18 -28.40 10.36 -18.49
C LEU A 18 -29.53 10.95 -17.66
N SER A 19 -29.52 12.27 -17.48
CA SER A 19 -30.62 12.97 -16.81
C SER A 19 -31.97 12.79 -17.54
N TYR A 20 -31.91 12.74 -18.85
CA TYR A 20 -33.09 12.51 -19.68
C TYR A 20 -33.60 11.07 -19.54
N LEU A 21 -32.69 10.08 -19.60
CA LEU A 21 -33.03 8.67 -19.37
C LEU A 21 -33.57 8.41 -17.98
N LYS A 22 -32.95 9.00 -16.96
CA LYS A 22 -33.41 8.85 -15.58
C LYS A 22 -34.82 9.45 -15.41
N ASN A 23 -35.06 10.63 -15.94
CA ASN A 23 -36.41 11.23 -15.91
C ASN A 23 -37.45 10.41 -16.68
N LEU A 24 -37.04 9.81 -17.80
CA LEU A 24 -37.92 8.91 -18.57
C LEU A 24 -38.29 7.67 -17.78
N GLN A 25 -37.32 7.05 -17.12
CA GLN A 25 -37.49 5.84 -16.32
C GLN A 25 -38.35 6.09 -15.08
N ASP A 26 -38.12 7.20 -14.36
CA ASP A 26 -38.85 7.53 -13.12
C ASP A 26 -40.28 7.97 -13.36
N THR A 27 -40.68 8.30 -14.61
CA THR A 27 -41.94 8.95 -14.91
C THR A 27 -42.90 8.14 -15.79
N LEU A 28 -42.37 7.12 -16.49
CA LEU A 28 -43.14 6.30 -17.42
C LEU A 28 -43.46 4.94 -16.81
N GLU A 29 -44.65 4.42 -17.03
CA GLU A 29 -44.98 3.04 -16.70
C GLU A 29 -44.11 2.07 -17.54
N ASP A 30 -43.78 0.93 -16.99
CA ASP A 30 -42.85 -0.06 -17.58
C ASP A 30 -43.18 -0.49 -19.03
N GLU A 31 -44.47 -0.43 -19.39
CA GLU A 31 -44.90 -0.79 -20.76
C GLU A 31 -44.68 0.36 -21.78
N VAL A 32 -44.68 1.62 -21.34
CA VAL A 32 -44.58 2.81 -22.18
C VAL A 32 -43.12 3.25 -22.39
N TYR A 33 -42.27 2.93 -21.41
CA TYR A 33 -40.85 3.30 -21.44
C TYR A 33 -40.10 2.84 -22.72
N PRO A 34 -40.17 1.57 -23.17
CA PRO A 34 -39.48 1.14 -24.38
C PRO A 34 -39.97 1.84 -25.65
N ALA A 35 -41.24 2.14 -25.76
CA ALA A 35 -41.81 2.83 -26.93
C ALA A 35 -41.34 4.30 -26.98
N THR A 36 -41.26 4.95 -25.82
CA THR A 36 -40.76 6.31 -25.70
C THR A 36 -39.26 6.39 -25.93
N LEU A 37 -38.51 5.38 -25.48
CA LEU A 37 -37.10 5.30 -25.75
C LEU A 37 -36.76 5.26 -27.23
N ASN A 38 -37.55 4.51 -28.03
CA ASN A 38 -37.38 4.45 -29.47
C ASN A 38 -37.68 5.81 -30.16
N LYS A 39 -38.69 6.55 -29.66
CA LYS A 39 -38.96 7.90 -30.13
C LYS A 39 -37.88 8.90 -29.75
N SER A 40 -37.27 8.71 -28.59
CA SER A 40 -36.24 9.57 -28.01
C SER A 40 -34.80 9.22 -28.44
N ALA A 41 -34.61 8.31 -29.39
CA ALA A 41 -33.28 7.81 -29.81
C ALA A 41 -32.31 8.94 -30.22
N LEU A 42 -32.81 10.06 -30.70
CA LEU A 42 -31.99 11.24 -31.00
C LEU A 42 -31.27 11.85 -29.81
N HIS A 43 -31.84 11.69 -28.60
CA HIS A 43 -31.32 12.34 -27.40
C HIS A 43 -30.55 11.40 -26.46
N ILE A 44 -30.63 10.10 -26.66
CA ILE A 44 -29.99 9.11 -25.76
C ILE A 44 -28.47 9.13 -25.87
N GLN A 45 -27.97 9.26 -27.11
CA GLN A 45 -26.54 9.33 -27.38
C GLN A 45 -26.25 10.43 -28.38
N SER A 46 -25.37 11.33 -28.07
CA SER A 46 -24.92 12.40 -28.96
C SER A 46 -23.43 12.68 -28.79
N TRP A 47 -22.84 13.28 -29.82
CA TRP A 47 -21.51 13.80 -29.79
C TRP A 47 -21.58 15.31 -29.50
N GLU A 48 -20.93 15.73 -28.40
CA GLU A 48 -20.77 17.16 -28.13
C GLU A 48 -19.45 17.61 -28.75
N THR A 49 -19.52 18.57 -29.66
CA THR A 49 -18.34 19.19 -30.26
C THR A 49 -18.31 20.65 -29.85
N VAL A 50 -17.19 21.07 -29.27
CA VAL A 50 -16.98 22.48 -28.90
C VAL A 50 -15.94 23.09 -29.81
N ILE A 51 -16.29 24.20 -30.44
CA ILE A 51 -15.42 24.99 -31.31
C ILE A 51 -15.30 26.37 -30.68
N GLY A 52 -14.08 26.86 -30.46
CA GLY A 52 -13.91 28.20 -29.89
C GLY A 52 -12.46 28.53 -29.59
N ALA A 53 -12.25 29.73 -29.10
CA ALA A 53 -10.93 30.17 -28.66
C ALA A 53 -10.55 29.48 -27.35
N PRO A 54 -9.36 28.84 -27.27
CA PRO A 54 -8.96 28.08 -26.11
C PRO A 54 -8.70 28.98 -24.90
N ASN A 55 -9.08 28.48 -23.72
CA ASN A 55 -8.81 29.15 -22.45
C ASN A 55 -7.45 28.75 -21.91
N LYS A 56 -6.48 29.65 -21.93
CA LYS A 56 -5.08 29.41 -21.48
C LYS A 56 -4.90 29.33 -19.94
N SER A 57 -5.93 29.73 -19.18
CA SER A 57 -5.83 29.87 -17.72
C SER A 57 -6.24 28.63 -16.95
N ASN A 58 -6.93 27.68 -17.60
CA ASN A 58 -7.50 26.53 -16.91
C ASN A 58 -6.51 25.36 -16.84
N GLY A 59 -6.50 24.70 -15.67
CA GLY A 59 -5.60 23.59 -15.37
C GLY A 59 -6.13 22.23 -15.82
N VAL A 60 -5.45 21.19 -15.41
CA VAL A 60 -5.59 19.79 -15.85
C VAL A 60 -6.96 19.14 -15.58
N PHE A 61 -7.74 19.69 -14.67
CA PHE A 61 -9.06 19.17 -14.29
C PHE A 61 -10.22 19.96 -14.90
N ALA A 62 -9.91 20.79 -15.90
CA ALA A 62 -10.95 21.57 -16.55
C ALA A 62 -11.95 20.67 -17.30
N THR A 63 -13.23 20.89 -17.11
CA THR A 63 -14.28 20.27 -17.93
C THR A 63 -14.20 20.82 -19.36
N LEU A 64 -14.86 20.13 -20.33
CA LEU A 64 -14.89 20.60 -21.72
C LEU A 64 -15.30 22.08 -21.82
N ASN A 65 -16.25 22.49 -21.00
CA ASN A 65 -16.74 23.88 -20.94
C ASN A 65 -15.71 24.87 -20.42
N GLN A 66 -14.77 24.41 -19.57
CA GLN A 66 -13.71 25.23 -18.97
C GLN A 66 -12.45 25.32 -19.83
N LEU A 67 -12.29 24.41 -20.81
CA LEU A 67 -11.16 24.43 -21.74
C LEU A 67 -11.23 25.55 -22.77
N PHE A 68 -12.42 26.09 -23.00
CA PHE A 68 -12.66 27.16 -23.93
C PHE A 68 -13.13 28.43 -23.20
N ASN A 69 -12.83 29.59 -23.75
CA ASN A 69 -13.36 30.84 -23.21
C ASN A 69 -14.90 30.82 -23.26
N ASP A 70 -15.53 31.38 -22.23
CA ASP A 70 -17.00 31.45 -22.19
C ASP A 70 -17.57 32.30 -23.34
N THR A 71 -16.80 33.26 -23.77
CA THR A 71 -17.13 34.11 -24.91
C THR A 71 -16.46 33.58 -26.17
N GLY A 72 -17.25 33.51 -27.25
CA GLY A 72 -16.72 33.05 -28.55
C GLY A 72 -16.63 31.54 -28.73
N ARG A 73 -17.44 30.75 -28.04
CA ARG A 73 -17.52 29.30 -28.25
C ARG A 73 -18.82 28.88 -28.90
N LEU A 74 -18.76 27.84 -29.71
CA LEU A 74 -19.87 27.15 -30.32
C LEU A 74 -19.88 25.69 -29.83
N LYS A 75 -21.01 25.25 -29.32
CA LYS A 75 -21.25 23.86 -28.98
C LYS A 75 -22.23 23.25 -29.96
N LEU A 76 -21.85 22.15 -30.52
CA LEU A 76 -22.67 21.31 -31.39
C LEU A 76 -22.93 19.97 -30.74
N HIS A 77 -24.18 19.57 -30.65
CA HIS A 77 -24.55 18.21 -30.30
C HIS A 77 -25.01 17.51 -31.57
N VAL A 78 -24.33 16.42 -31.89
CA VAL A 78 -24.59 15.65 -33.12
C VAL A 78 -25.08 14.26 -32.72
N SER A 79 -26.18 13.81 -33.29
CA SER A 79 -26.72 12.48 -33.07
C SER A 79 -25.76 11.40 -33.64
N ASN A 80 -25.99 10.14 -33.25
CA ASN A 80 -25.26 9.02 -33.83
C ASN A 80 -25.50 8.84 -35.35
N SER A 81 -26.58 9.39 -35.86
CA SER A 81 -26.89 9.44 -37.32
C SER A 81 -26.20 10.59 -38.05
N GLY A 82 -25.43 11.44 -37.36
CA GLY A 82 -24.75 12.59 -37.98
C GLY A 82 -25.55 13.88 -37.99
N LYS A 83 -26.81 13.88 -37.56
CA LYS A 83 -27.66 15.09 -37.54
C LYS A 83 -27.33 15.99 -36.35
N ILE A 84 -27.29 17.29 -36.54
CA ILE A 84 -27.13 18.27 -35.48
C ILE A 84 -28.47 18.42 -34.73
N ILE A 85 -28.44 18.04 -33.43
CA ILE A 85 -29.62 18.07 -32.57
C ILE A 85 -29.68 19.33 -31.67
N ARG A 86 -28.52 19.96 -31.43
CA ARG A 86 -28.44 21.18 -30.64
C ARG A 86 -27.23 22.02 -31.03
N ILE A 87 -27.45 23.32 -31.06
CA ILE A 87 -26.40 24.34 -31.22
C ILE A 87 -26.55 25.33 -30.07
N ASP A 88 -25.47 25.57 -29.32
CA ASP A 88 -25.39 26.66 -28.35
C ASP A 88 -24.22 27.57 -28.73
N SER A 89 -24.48 28.79 -29.03
CA SER A 89 -23.49 29.81 -29.42
C SER A 89 -23.34 30.86 -28.32
N HIS A 90 -22.12 31.08 -27.84
CA HIS A 90 -21.79 32.10 -26.85
C HIS A 90 -20.79 33.06 -27.48
N GLN A 91 -21.28 34.06 -28.24
CA GLN A 91 -20.43 35.06 -28.86
C GLN A 91 -20.71 36.44 -28.25
N GLU A 92 -19.66 37.15 -27.81
CA GLU A 92 -19.73 38.55 -27.39
C GLU A 92 -19.84 39.51 -28.60
N ASN A 93 -19.15 39.19 -29.71
CA ASN A 93 -19.16 39.96 -30.94
C ASN A 93 -19.39 39.00 -32.12
N PRO A 94 -20.62 38.60 -32.40
CA PRO A 94 -20.93 37.73 -33.52
C PRO A 94 -20.56 38.40 -34.83
N ASN A 95 -20.00 37.64 -35.77
CA ASN A 95 -19.81 38.05 -37.15
C ASN A 95 -21.13 37.78 -37.92
N PRO A 96 -22.03 38.74 -38.01
CA PRO A 96 -23.36 38.46 -38.47
C PRO A 96 -23.40 38.23 -39.98
N THR A 97 -24.34 37.40 -40.40
CA THR A 97 -24.68 37.30 -41.80
C THR A 97 -25.65 38.47 -42.11
N PHE A 98 -25.20 39.42 -42.92
CA PHE A 98 -26.03 40.53 -43.38
C PHE A 98 -26.86 40.09 -44.59
N VAL A 99 -28.12 40.39 -44.56
CA VAL A 99 -29.10 39.95 -45.55
C VAL A 99 -29.64 41.13 -46.32
N GLN A 100 -29.51 41.05 -47.64
CA GLN A 100 -30.16 41.95 -48.54
C GLN A 100 -31.32 41.24 -49.26
N GLY A 101 -32.55 41.61 -48.94
CA GLY A 101 -33.68 41.26 -49.72
C GLY A 101 -34.54 40.04 -49.36
N ASP A 102 -34.04 39.09 -48.61
CA ASP A 102 -34.86 37.95 -48.15
C ASP A 102 -35.40 38.19 -46.73
N SER A 103 -36.62 37.69 -46.45
CA SER A 103 -37.14 37.73 -45.07
C SER A 103 -36.29 36.84 -44.17
N LEU A 104 -36.15 37.22 -42.91
CA LEU A 104 -35.43 36.49 -41.88
C LEU A 104 -35.95 35.07 -41.68
N PHE A 105 -37.28 34.95 -41.84
CA PHE A 105 -37.99 33.69 -41.75
C PHE A 105 -37.56 32.74 -42.85
N THR A 106 -37.46 33.20 -44.11
CA THR A 106 -36.97 32.41 -45.23
C THR A 106 -35.52 31.90 -45.02
N ILE A 107 -34.72 32.70 -44.36
CA ILE A 107 -33.35 32.31 -44.03
C ILE A 107 -33.32 31.27 -42.91
N ALA A 108 -34.17 31.43 -41.87
CA ALA A 108 -34.30 30.44 -40.80
C ALA A 108 -34.80 29.09 -41.35
N GLU A 109 -35.76 29.11 -42.26
CA GLU A 109 -36.24 27.91 -42.95
C GLU A 109 -35.15 27.25 -43.79
N LYS A 110 -34.44 28.00 -44.61
CA LYS A 110 -33.30 27.47 -45.39
C LYS A 110 -32.19 26.90 -44.51
N LEU A 111 -31.93 27.54 -43.34
CA LEU A 111 -30.94 27.04 -42.41
C LEU A 111 -31.33 25.65 -41.86
N ILE A 112 -32.60 25.50 -41.49
CA ILE A 112 -33.08 24.24 -40.91
C ILE A 112 -33.15 23.13 -41.97
N ASP A 113 -33.66 23.44 -43.17
CA ASP A 113 -33.84 22.49 -44.22
C ASP A 113 -32.50 22.15 -44.92
N ASP A 114 -31.79 23.15 -45.43
CA ASP A 114 -30.58 22.95 -46.25
C ASP A 114 -29.31 22.63 -45.43
N VAL A 115 -29.18 23.21 -44.22
CA VAL A 115 -27.94 23.12 -43.41
C VAL A 115 -28.07 22.13 -42.27
N LEU A 116 -29.21 22.10 -41.59
CA LEU A 116 -29.47 21.21 -40.50
C LEU A 116 -30.15 19.91 -40.90
N GLU A 117 -30.55 19.79 -42.18
CA GLU A 117 -31.14 18.61 -42.83
C GLU A 117 -32.44 18.12 -42.16
N TYR A 118 -33.29 19.03 -41.64
CA TYR A 118 -34.62 18.72 -41.14
C TYR A 118 -35.65 19.12 -42.18
N ASP A 119 -36.45 18.15 -42.63
CA ASP A 119 -37.54 18.35 -43.59
C ASP A 119 -38.66 19.18 -42.96
N LEU A 120 -38.68 20.48 -43.21
CA LEU A 120 -39.67 21.42 -42.68
C LEU A 120 -41.11 21.19 -43.22
N GLU A 121 -41.29 20.47 -44.34
CA GLU A 121 -42.64 20.13 -44.81
C GLU A 121 -43.38 19.22 -43.81
N ALA A 122 -42.66 18.46 -43.02
CA ALA A 122 -43.22 17.64 -41.96
C ALA A 122 -43.60 18.40 -40.69
N TYR A 123 -43.28 19.67 -40.58
CA TYR A 123 -43.48 20.50 -39.39
C TYR A 123 -44.50 21.60 -39.60
N GLU A 124 -45.19 22.02 -38.55
CA GLU A 124 -46.10 23.14 -38.44
C GLU A 124 -45.46 24.26 -37.59
N LEU A 125 -45.49 25.50 -38.04
CA LEU A 125 -45.02 26.66 -37.31
C LEU A 125 -45.96 26.91 -36.10
N ILE A 126 -45.39 26.91 -34.87
CA ILE A 126 -46.19 27.17 -33.65
C ILE A 126 -46.04 28.64 -33.21
N GLN A 127 -44.80 29.12 -33.18
CA GLN A 127 -44.45 30.39 -32.61
C GLN A 127 -43.45 31.13 -33.50
N ASN A 128 -43.72 32.37 -33.76
CA ASN A 128 -42.86 33.27 -34.50
C ASN A 128 -42.94 34.67 -33.87
N ASN A 129 -41.95 34.99 -33.05
CA ASN A 129 -41.92 36.32 -32.38
C ASN A 129 -41.53 37.44 -33.33
N PHE A 130 -41.37 37.16 -34.65
CA PHE A 130 -41.08 38.19 -35.64
C PHE A 130 -42.33 39.05 -36.03
N GLU A 131 -43.51 38.48 -35.94
CA GLU A 131 -44.74 39.23 -36.38
C GLU A 131 -45.17 40.33 -35.39
N ASP A 132 -44.84 40.14 -34.10
CA ASP A 132 -45.13 41.14 -33.06
C ASP A 132 -44.10 42.31 -33.04
N SER A 133 -42.87 42.01 -33.50
CA SER A 133 -41.91 43.09 -33.69
C SER A 133 -42.01 43.70 -35.07
N ALA A 134 -42.88 44.72 -35.18
CA ALA A 134 -43.07 45.56 -36.39
C ALA A 134 -41.78 46.28 -36.85
N VAL A 135 -40.68 45.61 -36.97
CA VAL A 135 -39.30 46.13 -37.01
C VAL A 135 -38.78 46.15 -38.45
N LEU A 136 -39.42 45.45 -39.34
CA LEU A 136 -39.01 45.39 -40.74
C LEU A 136 -39.87 46.24 -41.69
N ASP A 137 -40.69 47.14 -41.15
CA ASP A 137 -41.32 48.11 -41.97
C ASP A 137 -40.36 49.28 -42.30
N ASP A 138 -40.31 49.65 -43.54
CA ASP A 138 -39.37 50.57 -44.23
C ASP A 138 -39.33 52.02 -43.65
N ASN A 139 -39.86 52.23 -42.44
CA ASN A 139 -39.95 53.51 -41.82
C ASN A 139 -38.92 53.77 -40.73
N ARG A 140 -37.93 54.57 -41.07
CA ARG A 140 -36.78 55.06 -40.25
C ARG A 140 -37.10 55.60 -38.83
N GLN A 141 -38.31 55.54 -38.34
CA GLN A 141 -38.68 56.07 -37.02
C GLN A 141 -38.76 55.00 -35.90
N ASN A 142 -38.78 53.71 -36.22
CA ASN A 142 -38.90 52.65 -35.22
C ASN A 142 -37.58 51.92 -34.87
N SER A 143 -36.50 52.21 -35.58
CA SER A 143 -35.18 51.64 -35.28
C SER A 143 -34.58 51.99 -33.89
N GLY A 144 -35.17 53.00 -33.22
CA GLY A 144 -34.78 53.40 -31.88
C GLY A 144 -35.43 52.60 -30.73
N ARG A 145 -36.40 51.76 -31.02
CA ARG A 145 -37.07 50.97 -29.96
C ARG A 145 -36.37 49.60 -29.58
N ILE A 146 -35.63 49.02 -30.50
CA ILE A 146 -34.87 47.81 -30.26
C ILE A 146 -33.68 48.09 -29.36
N LEU A 147 -33.17 49.29 -29.28
CA LEU A 147 -32.00 49.71 -28.53
C LEU A 147 -32.28 50.34 -27.17
N SER A 148 -33.51 50.46 -26.71
CA SER A 148 -33.87 51.42 -25.62
C SER A 148 -34.20 50.77 -24.26
N ASN A 149 -34.15 49.50 -24.08
CA ASN A 149 -34.28 48.88 -22.73
C ASN A 149 -33.02 48.16 -22.32
N GLY A 150 -32.09 48.89 -21.73
CA GLY A 150 -31.15 48.47 -20.75
C GLY A 150 -30.45 47.10 -20.94
N GLY A 151 -29.65 46.93 -22.00
CA GLY A 151 -28.48 46.01 -21.88
C GLY A 151 -28.59 44.57 -22.38
N GLU A 152 -29.75 44.02 -22.65
CA GLU A 152 -29.87 42.68 -23.29
C GLU A 152 -30.73 42.80 -24.56
N THR A 153 -30.13 42.44 -25.72
CA THR A 153 -30.84 42.29 -26.98
C THR A 153 -31.74 41.04 -26.86
N GLU A 154 -33.07 41.23 -26.91
CA GLU A 154 -34.01 40.10 -26.91
C GLU A 154 -33.73 39.20 -28.11
N SER A 155 -33.51 37.90 -27.86
CA SER A 155 -33.33 36.90 -28.90
C SER A 155 -34.66 36.62 -29.59
N LEU A 156 -34.66 36.57 -30.91
CA LEU A 156 -35.82 36.18 -31.71
C LEU A 156 -35.96 34.65 -31.69
N GLU A 157 -37.14 34.16 -31.38
CA GLU A 157 -37.43 32.74 -31.23
C GLU A 157 -38.43 32.29 -32.30
N ILE A 158 -38.11 31.22 -33.00
CA ILE A 158 -38.95 30.54 -33.97
C ILE A 158 -39.07 29.08 -33.57
N SER A 159 -40.27 28.55 -33.52
CA SER A 159 -40.49 27.14 -33.18
C SER A 159 -41.45 26.43 -34.11
N TRP A 160 -41.13 25.21 -34.46
CA TRP A 160 -41.94 24.32 -35.30
C TRP A 160 -42.28 23.07 -34.55
N LYS A 161 -43.46 22.51 -34.78
CA LYS A 161 -43.92 21.25 -34.23
C LYS A 161 -44.20 20.25 -35.36
N ILE A 162 -43.91 18.95 -35.14
CA ILE A 162 -44.19 17.90 -36.11
C ILE A 162 -45.71 17.76 -36.33
N LYS A 163 -46.12 17.57 -37.59
CA LYS A 163 -47.55 17.46 -37.96
C LYS A 163 -48.11 16.07 -37.68
N GLU A 164 -47.28 15.05 -37.89
CA GLU A 164 -47.63 13.66 -37.62
C GLU A 164 -46.45 12.98 -36.95
N ASP A 165 -46.70 12.05 -36.02
CA ASP A 165 -45.69 11.30 -35.30
C ASP A 165 -44.85 10.44 -36.29
N ALA A 166 -43.64 10.89 -36.62
CA ALA A 166 -42.70 10.14 -37.43
C ALA A 166 -41.63 9.51 -36.53
N PRO A 167 -41.41 8.17 -36.56
CA PRO A 167 -40.39 7.52 -35.74
C PRO A 167 -39.00 8.11 -36.00
N GLY A 168 -38.35 8.64 -34.96
CA GLY A 168 -37.00 9.20 -35.03
C GLY A 168 -36.90 10.65 -35.44
N ALA A 169 -38.03 11.35 -35.73
CA ALA A 169 -38.06 12.79 -35.96
C ALA A 169 -38.34 13.53 -34.64
N PRO A 170 -37.67 14.65 -34.34
CA PRO A 170 -37.95 15.45 -33.15
C PRO A 170 -39.34 16.06 -33.19
N GLU A 171 -40.03 16.12 -32.06
CA GLU A 171 -41.39 16.66 -31.93
C GLU A 171 -41.43 18.16 -32.14
N LYS A 172 -40.34 18.87 -31.76
CA LYS A 172 -40.25 20.32 -31.86
C LYS A 172 -38.87 20.77 -32.30
N LEU A 173 -38.80 21.71 -33.19
CA LEU A 173 -37.59 22.43 -33.57
C LEU A 173 -37.65 23.84 -32.99
N LEU A 174 -36.60 24.25 -32.28
CA LEU A 174 -36.48 25.57 -31.68
C LEU A 174 -35.24 26.28 -32.18
N LEU A 175 -35.39 27.42 -32.82
CA LEU A 175 -34.30 28.26 -33.28
C LEU A 175 -34.33 29.62 -32.60
N GLN A 176 -33.22 30.00 -31.95
CA GLN A 176 -33.08 31.36 -31.39
C GLN A 176 -31.98 32.09 -32.15
N LEU A 177 -32.35 33.28 -32.64
CA LEU A 177 -31.46 34.16 -33.36
C LEU A 177 -31.16 35.41 -32.55
N GLN A 178 -29.95 35.91 -32.60
CA GLN A 178 -29.52 37.15 -31.97
C GLN A 178 -29.39 38.23 -33.05
N PRO A 179 -30.17 39.30 -32.99
CA PRO A 179 -30.05 40.40 -33.95
C PRO A 179 -28.73 41.15 -33.68
N VAL A 180 -28.09 41.58 -34.76
CA VAL A 180 -26.88 42.41 -34.73
C VAL A 180 -27.07 43.56 -35.67
N VAL A 181 -26.82 44.78 -35.20
CA VAL A 181 -26.93 46.01 -35.97
C VAL A 181 -25.54 46.54 -36.24
N ARG A 182 -25.24 46.84 -37.50
CA ARG A 182 -23.99 47.46 -37.93
C ARG A 182 -24.26 48.83 -38.59
N GLU A 183 -23.61 49.83 -38.07
CA GLU A 183 -23.63 51.17 -38.67
C GLU A 183 -22.45 51.28 -39.64
N ILE A 184 -22.74 51.50 -40.90
CA ILE A 184 -21.77 51.73 -41.96
C ILE A 184 -21.86 53.17 -42.39
N THR A 185 -20.73 53.86 -42.39
CA THR A 185 -20.61 55.22 -42.95
C THR A 185 -19.83 55.10 -44.25
N ASP A 186 -20.53 55.31 -45.38
CA ASP A 186 -19.90 55.33 -46.69
C ASP A 186 -20.07 56.75 -47.33
N GLU A 187 -19.59 56.95 -48.60
CA GLU A 187 -19.63 58.17 -49.28
C GLU A 187 -21.09 58.67 -49.63
N GLU A 188 -22.09 57.81 -49.48
CA GLU A 188 -23.51 58.13 -49.72
C GLU A 188 -24.26 58.47 -48.41
N GLY A 189 -23.66 58.29 -47.24
CA GLY A 189 -24.24 58.67 -45.95
C GLY A 189 -24.20 57.50 -44.89
N PHE A 190 -24.98 57.74 -43.85
CA PHE A 190 -25.10 56.75 -42.73
C PHE A 190 -26.11 55.64 -43.09
N ARG A 191 -25.73 54.43 -43.17
CA ARG A 191 -26.60 53.28 -43.40
C ARG A 191 -26.53 52.31 -42.20
N THR A 192 -27.66 51.80 -41.79
CA THR A 192 -27.75 50.77 -40.75
C THR A 192 -28.04 49.41 -41.41
N GLU A 193 -27.15 48.50 -41.32
CA GLU A 193 -27.36 47.11 -41.79
C GLU A 193 -27.75 46.20 -40.61
N PHE A 194 -28.77 45.37 -40.84
CA PHE A 194 -29.27 44.38 -39.89
C PHE A 194 -28.73 43.01 -40.27
N GLY A 195 -28.16 42.31 -39.28
CA GLY A 195 -27.70 40.96 -39.44
C GLY A 195 -28.14 40.08 -38.27
N PHE A 196 -27.93 38.82 -38.38
CA PHE A 196 -28.32 37.84 -37.37
C PHE A 196 -27.22 36.81 -37.17
N SER A 197 -27.09 36.32 -35.92
CA SER A 197 -26.30 35.18 -35.60
C SER A 197 -27.16 34.12 -34.89
N ILE A 198 -26.85 32.88 -35.05
CA ILE A 198 -27.53 31.80 -34.34
C ILE A 198 -27.08 31.85 -32.88
N LYS A 199 -28.05 32.06 -31.97
CA LYS A 199 -27.84 31.96 -30.52
C LYS A 199 -27.93 30.51 -30.06
N SER A 200 -29.02 29.86 -30.46
CA SER A 200 -29.19 28.43 -30.19
C SER A 200 -30.11 27.77 -31.18
N PHE A 201 -29.93 26.47 -31.39
CA PHE A 201 -30.86 25.58 -32.05
C PHE A 201 -31.05 24.36 -31.19
N ALA A 202 -32.25 23.80 -31.10
CA ALA A 202 -32.56 22.58 -30.41
C ALA A 202 -33.64 21.79 -31.13
N ALA A 203 -33.37 20.53 -31.43
CA ALA A 203 -34.37 19.56 -31.83
C ALA A 203 -34.86 18.84 -30.57
N ILE A 204 -36.08 19.08 -30.16
CA ILE A 204 -36.64 18.70 -28.87
C ILE A 204 -37.72 17.64 -29.07
N ASN A 205 -37.67 16.57 -28.31
CA ASN A 205 -38.81 15.69 -28.07
C ASN A 205 -39.52 16.18 -26.82
N GLU A 206 -40.67 16.82 -26.94
CA GLU A 206 -41.51 17.15 -25.80
C GLU A 206 -42.18 15.87 -25.28
N LEU A 207 -41.62 15.31 -24.25
CA LEU A 207 -42.38 14.47 -23.34
C LEU A 207 -43.27 15.45 -22.56
N GLU A 208 -44.58 15.13 -22.44
CA GLU A 208 -45.53 15.98 -21.75
C GLU A 208 -44.98 16.58 -20.45
N PRO A 209 -45.44 17.76 -19.98
CA PRO A 209 -44.88 18.47 -18.83
C PRO A 209 -44.80 17.65 -17.50
N MET A 210 -45.43 16.49 -17.42
CA MET A 210 -45.28 15.57 -16.28
C MET A 210 -43.85 15.07 -16.06
N VAL A 211 -43.03 15.05 -17.12
CA VAL A 211 -41.66 14.48 -17.06
C VAL A 211 -40.65 15.45 -16.47
N LEU A 212 -40.96 16.73 -16.38
CA LEU A 212 -40.06 17.76 -15.88
C LEU A 212 -40.23 18.11 -14.38
N LYS A 213 -41.04 17.37 -13.63
CA LYS A 213 -40.95 17.46 -12.17
C LYS A 213 -39.65 16.82 -11.74
N SER A 214 -38.63 17.63 -11.69
CA SER A 214 -37.38 17.23 -11.05
C SER A 214 -37.64 16.79 -9.61
N ASN A 215 -37.65 15.51 -9.36
CA ASN A 215 -37.49 14.93 -8.01
C ASN A 215 -36.05 15.14 -7.51
N THR A 216 -35.48 16.33 -7.76
CA THR A 216 -34.07 16.59 -7.44
C THR A 216 -33.81 16.94 -5.98
N SER A 217 -34.84 17.15 -5.17
CA SER A 217 -34.66 17.66 -3.81
C SER A 217 -34.70 16.63 -2.69
N ASP A 218 -35.41 15.51 -2.86
CA ASP A 218 -35.60 14.58 -1.73
C ASP A 218 -34.56 13.42 -1.72
N ASN A 219 -33.98 13.08 -2.87
CA ASN A 219 -32.99 11.99 -2.97
C ASN A 219 -31.54 12.45 -2.84
N GLU A 220 -31.24 13.73 -3.03
CA GLU A 220 -29.84 14.22 -2.97
C GLU A 220 -29.24 14.13 -1.57
N GLU A 221 -30.03 14.34 -0.50
CA GLU A 221 -29.50 14.22 0.87
C GLU A 221 -29.28 12.75 1.28
N GLU A 222 -30.16 11.83 0.87
CA GLU A 222 -29.98 10.40 1.11
C GLU A 222 -28.81 9.84 0.32
N ASP A 223 -28.66 10.22 -0.95
CA ASP A 223 -27.54 9.86 -1.80
C ASP A 223 -26.21 10.39 -1.27
N LEU A 224 -26.22 11.61 -0.72
CA LEU A 224 -25.05 12.22 -0.11
C LEU A 224 -24.63 11.47 1.17
N LEU A 225 -25.58 11.21 2.07
CA LEU A 225 -25.32 10.47 3.32
C LEU A 225 -24.75 9.07 3.04
N PHE A 226 -25.37 8.38 2.10
CA PHE A 226 -24.93 7.03 1.72
C PHE A 226 -23.55 7.05 1.06
N SER A 227 -23.27 8.03 0.22
CA SER A 227 -21.94 8.23 -0.36
C SER A 227 -20.88 8.44 0.72
N TYR A 228 -21.15 9.21 1.77
CA TYR A 228 -20.23 9.36 2.91
C TYR A 228 -19.95 8.02 3.62
N VAL A 229 -20.96 7.18 3.83
CA VAL A 229 -20.79 5.85 4.43
C VAL A 229 -19.90 4.98 3.57
N LEU A 230 -20.13 4.94 2.26
CA LEU A 230 -19.34 4.19 1.31
C LEU A 230 -17.87 4.64 1.27
N PHE A 231 -17.63 5.96 1.17
CA PHE A 231 -16.28 6.53 1.21
C PHE A 231 -15.55 6.23 2.52
N THR A 232 -16.28 6.29 3.65
CA THR A 232 -15.71 5.96 4.96
C THR A 232 -15.27 4.49 5.02
N ALA A 233 -16.06 3.57 4.46
CA ALA A 233 -15.70 2.16 4.37
C ALA A 233 -14.43 1.92 3.53
N LEU A 234 -14.33 2.54 2.36
CA LEU A 234 -13.14 2.48 1.52
C LEU A 234 -11.92 3.07 2.21
N PHE A 235 -12.07 4.24 2.85
CA PHE A 235 -10.98 4.90 3.56
C PHE A 235 -10.49 4.05 4.75
N THR A 236 -11.40 3.42 5.48
CA THR A 236 -11.07 2.48 6.55
C THR A 236 -10.26 1.29 6.04
N LEU A 237 -10.63 0.73 4.87
CA LEU A 237 -9.88 -0.33 4.24
C LEU A 237 -8.46 0.11 3.85
N ILE A 238 -8.32 1.32 3.30
CA ILE A 238 -7.01 1.89 2.98
C ILE A 238 -6.13 2.00 4.23
N ILE A 239 -6.67 2.55 5.32
CA ILE A 239 -5.95 2.64 6.61
C ILE A 239 -5.52 1.26 7.09
N LEU A 240 -6.40 0.26 7.00
CA LEU A 240 -6.11 -1.10 7.44
C LEU A 240 -4.98 -1.74 6.61
N VAL A 241 -4.99 -1.54 5.29
CA VAL A 241 -3.90 -1.97 4.39
C VAL A 241 -2.57 -1.34 4.81
N PHE A 242 -2.56 -0.02 5.08
CA PHE A 242 -1.37 0.68 5.55
C PHE A 242 -0.88 0.15 6.91
N ALA A 243 -1.78 -0.03 7.87
CA ALA A 243 -1.43 -0.51 9.21
C ALA A 243 -0.81 -1.92 9.18
N VAL A 244 -1.42 -2.84 8.42
CA VAL A 244 -0.90 -4.21 8.27
C VAL A 244 0.40 -4.23 7.47
N GLY A 245 0.50 -3.44 6.39
CA GLY A 245 1.70 -3.31 5.58
C GLY A 245 2.89 -2.80 6.39
N LEU A 246 2.72 -1.70 7.12
CA LEU A 246 3.75 -1.16 8.00
C LEU A 246 4.15 -2.15 9.10
N LYS A 247 3.17 -2.82 9.74
CA LYS A 247 3.46 -3.86 10.74
C LYS A 247 4.35 -4.97 10.17
N ASN A 248 4.09 -5.42 8.93
CA ASN A 248 4.89 -6.45 8.29
C ASN A 248 6.30 -5.95 7.91
N ILE A 249 6.41 -4.69 7.50
CA ILE A 249 7.70 -4.02 7.27
C ILE A 249 8.54 -4.00 8.54
N PHE A 250 7.98 -3.53 9.67
CA PHE A 250 8.69 -3.50 10.95
C PHE A 250 9.06 -4.89 11.48
N LYS A 251 8.29 -5.93 11.13
CA LYS A 251 8.61 -7.32 11.46
C LYS A 251 9.59 -7.97 10.48
N GLY A 252 10.06 -7.27 9.48
CA GLY A 252 10.98 -7.80 8.47
C GLY A 252 10.40 -8.88 7.55
N LYS A 253 9.07 -9.04 7.51
CA LYS A 253 8.35 -10.04 6.70
C LYS A 253 7.98 -9.50 5.32
N VAL A 254 8.98 -9.06 4.55
CA VAL A 254 8.75 -8.40 3.27
C VAL A 254 9.72 -8.89 2.21
N GLU A 255 9.18 -9.27 1.07
CA GLU A 255 9.90 -9.49 -0.18
C GLU A 255 10.12 -8.15 -0.91
N TRP A 256 11.17 -7.44 -0.50
CA TRP A 256 11.46 -6.07 -0.99
C TRP A 256 11.58 -5.96 -2.50
N ARG A 257 12.15 -6.98 -3.17
CA ARG A 257 12.32 -6.97 -4.63
C ARG A 257 10.97 -6.98 -5.34
N ARG A 258 10.02 -7.80 -4.87
CA ARG A 258 8.66 -7.88 -5.43
C ARG A 258 7.88 -6.60 -5.15
N ALA A 259 7.89 -6.15 -3.90
CA ALA A 259 7.19 -4.93 -3.50
C ALA A 259 7.68 -3.70 -4.28
N LEU A 260 8.99 -3.56 -4.46
CA LEU A 260 9.60 -2.48 -5.23
C LEU A 260 9.21 -2.55 -6.71
N LEU A 261 9.19 -3.76 -7.30
CA LEU A 261 8.82 -3.95 -8.69
C LEU A 261 7.35 -3.58 -8.92
N ILE A 262 6.44 -3.96 -8.01
CA ILE A 262 5.03 -3.59 -8.04
C ILE A 262 4.89 -2.07 -7.89
N PHE A 263 5.59 -1.46 -6.93
CA PHE A 263 5.60 -0.02 -6.74
C PHE A 263 5.98 0.71 -8.04
N ILE A 264 7.11 0.33 -8.65
CA ILE A 264 7.59 0.97 -9.88
C ILE A 264 6.61 0.72 -11.04
N ALA A 265 6.14 -0.51 -11.22
CA ALA A 265 5.26 -0.88 -12.32
C ALA A 265 3.91 -0.15 -12.24
N ILE A 266 3.27 -0.12 -11.06
CA ILE A 266 2.00 0.58 -10.87
C ILE A 266 2.19 2.10 -10.96
N SER A 267 3.23 2.66 -10.32
CA SER A 267 3.53 4.10 -10.42
C SER A 267 3.75 4.54 -11.87
N ALA A 268 4.55 3.80 -12.62
CA ALA A 268 4.80 4.08 -14.04
C ALA A 268 3.54 3.88 -14.90
N GLY A 269 2.74 2.84 -14.61
CA GLY A 269 1.48 2.59 -15.28
C GLY A 269 0.47 3.73 -15.08
N VAL A 270 0.28 4.17 -13.83
CA VAL A 270 -0.62 5.28 -13.49
C VAL A 270 -0.12 6.59 -14.11
N TYR A 271 1.18 6.87 -14.00
CA TYR A 271 1.77 8.04 -14.63
C TYR A 271 1.59 8.01 -16.16
N GLY A 272 1.91 6.88 -16.81
CA GLY A 272 1.76 6.71 -18.24
C GLY A 272 0.30 6.86 -18.70
N TRP A 273 -0.63 6.21 -18.01
CA TRP A 273 -2.07 6.37 -18.27
C TRP A 273 -2.51 7.82 -18.18
N ARG A 274 -2.19 8.52 -17.10
CA ARG A 274 -2.55 9.93 -16.90
C ARG A 274 -1.82 10.86 -17.88
N ALA A 275 -0.57 10.56 -18.22
CA ALA A 275 0.19 11.33 -19.21
C ALA A 275 -0.41 11.19 -20.62
N ILE A 276 -0.78 9.96 -21.03
CA ILE A 276 -1.47 9.72 -22.29
C ILE A 276 -2.82 10.44 -22.26
N PHE A 277 -3.60 10.25 -21.20
CA PHE A 277 -4.87 10.97 -21.02
C PHE A 277 -4.67 12.48 -21.13
N PHE A 278 -3.68 13.03 -20.45
CA PHE A 278 -3.35 14.45 -20.51
C PHE A 278 -2.93 14.90 -21.90
N MET A 279 -2.09 14.14 -22.60
CA MET A 279 -1.66 14.48 -23.98
C MET A 279 -2.80 14.55 -24.99
N TYR A 280 -3.83 13.70 -24.81
CA TYR A 280 -5.00 13.62 -25.70
C TYR A 280 -6.19 14.45 -25.25
N SER A 281 -6.31 14.76 -23.94
CA SER A 281 -7.24 15.77 -23.40
C SER A 281 -6.63 17.17 -23.40
N TYR A 282 -5.44 17.28 -23.96
CA TYR A 282 -4.60 18.45 -23.83
C TYR A 282 -5.17 19.64 -24.60
N ASN A 283 -5.34 20.73 -23.88
CA ASN A 283 -5.47 22.04 -24.51
C ASN A 283 -4.09 22.42 -25.08
N PRO A 284 -3.90 22.46 -26.41
CA PRO A 284 -2.60 22.76 -27.05
C PRO A 284 -2.03 24.14 -26.67
N PHE A 285 -2.82 24.94 -25.98
CA PHE A 285 -2.50 26.32 -25.57
C PHE A 285 -2.16 26.45 -24.07
N LEU A 286 -2.02 25.35 -23.35
CA LEU A 286 -1.56 25.38 -21.97
C LEU A 286 -0.17 26.06 -21.89
N SER A 287 -0.01 26.92 -20.89
CA SER A 287 1.30 27.52 -20.61
C SER A 287 2.29 26.43 -20.19
N THR A 288 3.59 26.69 -20.42
CA THR A 288 4.67 25.79 -19.98
C THR A 288 4.57 25.45 -18.49
N ALA A 289 4.14 26.41 -17.66
CA ALA A 289 3.88 26.21 -16.24
C ALA A 289 2.72 25.22 -15.97
N GLY A 290 1.65 25.27 -16.79
CA GLY A 290 0.52 24.33 -16.70
C GLY A 290 0.92 22.90 -17.06
N ILE A 291 1.75 22.72 -18.09
CA ILE A 291 2.30 21.42 -18.48
C ILE A 291 3.16 20.85 -17.34
N PHE A 292 4.06 21.68 -16.79
CA PHE A 292 4.95 21.28 -15.72
C PHE A 292 4.17 20.89 -14.45
N GLY A 293 3.19 21.70 -14.04
CA GLY A 293 2.30 21.43 -12.92
C GLY A 293 1.54 20.11 -13.08
N SER A 294 1.00 19.85 -14.27
CA SER A 294 0.30 18.60 -14.59
C SER A 294 1.21 17.39 -14.55
N THR A 295 2.43 17.52 -15.08
CA THR A 295 3.42 16.44 -15.07
C THR A 295 3.78 16.05 -13.63
N ILE A 296 4.03 17.05 -12.76
CA ILE A 296 4.32 16.80 -11.34
C ILE A 296 3.12 16.15 -10.65
N ASN A 297 1.90 16.68 -10.86
CA ASN A 297 0.69 16.10 -10.26
C ASN A 297 0.47 14.64 -10.68
N ASN A 298 0.65 14.33 -11.96
CA ASN A 298 0.53 12.97 -12.47
C ASN A 298 1.58 12.04 -11.88
N LEU A 299 2.81 12.53 -11.72
CA LEU A 299 3.89 11.78 -11.07
C LEU A 299 3.58 11.51 -9.60
N LEU A 300 3.20 12.53 -8.83
CA LEU A 300 2.86 12.39 -7.42
C LEU A 300 1.69 11.43 -7.20
N PHE A 301 0.64 11.56 -8.03
CA PHE A 301 -0.50 10.66 -7.97
C PHE A 301 -0.08 9.20 -8.28
N GLY A 302 0.76 8.99 -9.30
CA GLY A 302 1.32 7.68 -9.62
C GLY A 302 2.12 7.07 -8.46
N LEU A 303 2.95 7.88 -7.80
CA LEU A 303 3.73 7.43 -6.63
C LEU A 303 2.83 7.03 -5.45
N VAL A 304 1.77 7.80 -5.17
CA VAL A 304 0.81 7.48 -4.08
C VAL A 304 0.07 6.19 -4.36
N VAL A 305 -0.46 6.02 -5.57
CA VAL A 305 -1.19 4.79 -5.96
C VAL A 305 -0.24 3.58 -5.98
N GLY A 306 0.99 3.74 -6.48
CA GLY A 306 1.99 2.69 -6.46
C GLY A 306 2.39 2.26 -5.04
N LEU A 307 2.55 3.24 -4.13
CA LEU A 307 2.82 2.95 -2.71
C LEU A 307 1.67 2.15 -2.08
N TYR A 308 0.43 2.57 -2.32
CA TYR A 308 -0.74 1.84 -1.84
C TYR A 308 -0.78 0.39 -2.39
N ALA A 309 -0.54 0.21 -3.69
CA ALA A 309 -0.51 -1.10 -4.33
C ALA A 309 0.59 -2.01 -3.76
N ALA A 310 1.79 -1.47 -3.52
CA ALA A 310 2.89 -2.21 -2.91
C ALA A 310 2.57 -2.62 -1.45
N LEU A 311 2.02 -1.71 -0.64
CA LEU A 311 1.60 -2.01 0.73
C LEU A 311 0.45 -3.03 0.77
N ALA A 312 -0.50 -2.94 -0.17
CA ALA A 312 -1.57 -3.93 -0.30
C ALA A 312 -1.01 -5.32 -0.62
N TYR A 313 -0.04 -5.40 -1.54
CA TYR A 313 0.64 -6.64 -1.86
C TYR A 313 1.38 -7.22 -0.65
N ILE A 314 2.20 -6.41 0.04
CA ILE A 314 2.92 -6.83 1.26
C ILE A 314 1.95 -7.35 2.33
N SER A 315 0.83 -6.64 2.51
CA SER A 315 -0.18 -7.01 3.50
C SER A 315 -0.87 -8.32 3.15
N TRP A 316 -1.25 -8.49 1.88
CA TRP A 316 -1.88 -9.70 1.39
C TRP A 316 -0.92 -10.89 1.37
N GLU A 317 0.30 -10.75 0.81
CA GLU A 317 1.28 -11.82 0.70
C GLU A 317 1.63 -12.41 2.07
N ALA A 318 1.92 -11.56 3.06
CA ALA A 318 2.26 -12.00 4.42
C ALA A 318 1.11 -12.78 5.09
N LEU A 319 -0.15 -12.35 4.89
CA LEU A 319 -1.33 -13.04 5.40
C LEU A 319 -1.56 -14.37 4.65
N ALA A 320 -1.49 -14.37 3.32
CA ALA A 320 -1.70 -15.53 2.49
C ALA A 320 -0.68 -16.65 2.77
N ARG A 321 0.61 -16.30 2.93
CA ARG A 321 1.67 -17.25 3.32
C ARG A 321 1.45 -17.82 4.72
N SER A 322 1.10 -16.97 5.69
CA SER A 322 0.82 -17.45 7.06
C SER A 322 -0.30 -18.47 7.13
N GLN A 323 -1.21 -18.45 6.16
CA GLN A 323 -2.36 -19.35 6.05
C GLN A 323 -2.13 -20.50 5.05
N LYS A 324 -0.93 -20.63 4.49
CA LYS A 324 -0.57 -21.64 3.47
C LYS A 324 -1.55 -21.67 2.28
N GLN A 325 -1.92 -20.49 1.79
CA GLN A 325 -2.82 -20.37 0.65
C GLN A 325 -2.07 -20.71 -0.65
N ARG A 326 -2.58 -21.65 -1.44
CA ARG A 326 -2.02 -22.09 -2.75
C ARG A 326 -1.86 -20.95 -3.77
N GLN A 327 -2.52 -19.83 -3.53
CA GLN A 327 -2.48 -18.65 -4.40
C GLN A 327 -1.07 -18.03 -4.50
N VAL A 328 -0.25 -18.21 -3.47
CA VAL A 328 1.11 -17.68 -3.41
C VAL A 328 2.08 -18.51 -4.25
N ASP A 329 1.86 -19.83 -4.31
CA ASP A 329 2.74 -20.77 -5.04
C ASP A 329 2.82 -20.43 -6.54
N LEU A 330 1.70 -19.97 -7.11
CA LEU A 330 1.65 -19.55 -8.50
C LEU A 330 2.45 -18.26 -8.76
N ILE A 331 2.35 -17.29 -7.84
CA ILE A 331 3.16 -16.05 -7.91
C ILE A 331 4.63 -16.38 -7.77
N ASP A 332 4.97 -17.34 -6.90
CA ASP A 332 6.33 -17.81 -6.69
C ASP A 332 6.91 -18.49 -7.95
N ALA A 333 6.10 -19.30 -8.63
CA ALA A 333 6.47 -19.90 -9.91
C ALA A 333 6.74 -18.84 -11.00
N LEU A 334 5.85 -17.85 -11.13
CA LEU A 334 6.03 -16.72 -12.04
C LEU A 334 7.29 -15.90 -11.71
N TRP A 335 7.57 -15.69 -10.44
CA TRP A 335 8.78 -15.00 -9.98
C TRP A 335 10.07 -15.75 -10.33
N GLN A 336 10.01 -17.09 -10.29
CA GLN A 336 11.10 -17.96 -10.76
C GLN A 336 11.23 -18.00 -12.30
N ARG A 337 10.47 -17.16 -13.03
CA ARG A 337 10.41 -17.10 -14.50
C ARG A 337 9.86 -18.37 -15.15
N LYS A 338 9.14 -19.17 -14.40
CA LYS A 338 8.45 -20.34 -14.94
C LYS A 338 7.06 -19.92 -15.38
N PHE A 339 6.97 -19.40 -16.59
CA PHE A 339 5.73 -18.87 -17.12
C PHE A 339 4.80 -19.97 -17.64
N PHE A 340 5.37 -21.08 -18.13
CA PHE A 340 4.62 -22.16 -18.77
C PHE A 340 4.20 -23.25 -17.76
N VAL A 341 3.23 -22.90 -16.93
CA VAL A 341 2.72 -23.72 -15.81
C VAL A 341 1.24 -24.00 -16.05
N SER A 342 0.79 -25.26 -15.83
CA SER A 342 -0.59 -25.69 -16.07
C SER A 342 -1.61 -24.89 -15.25
N GLU A 343 -1.30 -24.57 -14.01
CA GLU A 343 -2.14 -23.77 -13.11
C GLU A 343 -2.26 -22.30 -13.57
N THR A 344 -1.19 -21.76 -14.20
CA THR A 344 -1.27 -20.44 -14.86
C THR A 344 -2.25 -20.48 -16.00
N GLY A 345 -2.17 -21.54 -16.84
CA GLY A 345 -3.10 -21.77 -17.93
C GLY A 345 -4.53 -21.92 -17.45
N ALA A 346 -4.76 -22.73 -16.43
CA ALA A 346 -6.07 -22.90 -15.80
C ALA A 346 -6.64 -21.59 -15.27
N GLY A 347 -5.82 -20.81 -14.55
CA GLY A 347 -6.21 -19.51 -14.01
C GLY A 347 -6.65 -18.52 -15.09
N LEU A 348 -5.95 -18.46 -16.22
CA LEU A 348 -6.34 -17.62 -17.35
C LEU A 348 -7.67 -18.10 -17.98
N VAL A 349 -7.81 -19.39 -18.32
CA VAL A 349 -9.02 -19.93 -18.94
C VAL A 349 -10.25 -19.79 -18.05
N HIS A 350 -10.12 -20.16 -16.76
CA HIS A 350 -11.21 -20.00 -15.80
C HIS A 350 -11.54 -18.51 -15.59
N GLY A 351 -10.53 -17.63 -15.61
CA GLY A 351 -10.72 -16.19 -15.48
C GLY A 351 -11.58 -15.63 -16.62
N PHE A 352 -11.29 -15.98 -17.87
CA PHE A 352 -12.13 -15.58 -19.01
C PHE A 352 -13.56 -16.11 -18.87
N ALA A 353 -13.73 -17.36 -18.45
CA ALA A 353 -15.05 -17.93 -18.24
C ALA A 353 -15.82 -17.19 -17.15
N ILE A 354 -15.19 -16.90 -16.01
CA ILE A 354 -15.80 -16.18 -14.90
C ILE A 354 -16.13 -14.74 -15.29
N GLY A 355 -15.23 -14.04 -15.97
CA GLY A 355 -15.51 -12.69 -16.48
C GLY A 355 -16.71 -12.68 -17.44
N GLY A 356 -16.82 -13.69 -18.32
CA GLY A 356 -17.99 -13.87 -19.20
C GLY A 356 -19.29 -14.12 -18.41
N ILE A 357 -19.24 -14.96 -17.36
CA ILE A 357 -20.39 -15.19 -16.47
C ILE A 357 -20.81 -13.88 -15.76
N VAL A 358 -19.85 -13.09 -15.28
CA VAL A 358 -20.13 -11.79 -14.65
C VAL A 358 -20.84 -10.87 -15.63
N ILE A 359 -20.33 -10.76 -16.87
CA ILE A 359 -20.96 -9.95 -17.93
C ILE A 359 -22.40 -10.44 -18.19
N GLY A 360 -22.60 -11.75 -18.35
CA GLY A 360 -23.92 -12.31 -18.59
C GLY A 360 -24.92 -12.07 -17.46
N ILE A 361 -24.48 -12.21 -16.21
CA ILE A 361 -25.33 -11.95 -15.02
C ILE A 361 -25.68 -10.46 -14.91
N ILE A 362 -24.72 -9.56 -15.10
CA ILE A 362 -24.98 -8.11 -15.04
C ILE A 362 -25.95 -7.72 -16.13
N THR A 363 -25.71 -8.17 -17.37
CA THR A 363 -26.62 -7.90 -18.49
C THR A 363 -28.03 -8.44 -18.24
N SER A 364 -28.12 -9.65 -17.64
CA SER A 364 -29.43 -10.23 -17.27
C SER A 364 -30.13 -9.43 -16.17
N ILE A 365 -29.40 -9.03 -15.11
CA ILE A 365 -29.99 -8.21 -14.04
C ILE A 365 -30.53 -6.90 -14.62
N LEU A 366 -29.74 -6.19 -15.44
CA LEU A 366 -30.15 -4.94 -16.05
C LEU A 366 -31.35 -5.13 -17.00
N PHE A 367 -31.37 -6.21 -17.77
CA PHE A 367 -32.49 -6.55 -18.63
C PHE A 367 -33.79 -6.79 -17.83
N PHE A 368 -33.73 -7.55 -16.75
CA PHE A 368 -34.91 -7.80 -15.90
C PHE A 368 -35.36 -6.57 -15.11
N MET A 369 -34.45 -5.64 -14.81
CA MET A 369 -34.79 -4.37 -14.18
C MET A 369 -35.35 -3.33 -15.16
N GLY A 370 -35.48 -3.67 -16.44
CA GLY A 370 -35.92 -2.77 -17.49
C GLY A 370 -34.93 -1.69 -17.86
N GLU A 371 -33.68 -1.85 -17.44
CA GLU A 371 -32.65 -0.86 -17.66
C GLU A 371 -31.73 -1.27 -18.84
N PHE A 372 -31.31 -0.27 -19.57
CA PHE A 372 -30.25 -0.44 -20.55
C PHE A 372 -28.88 -0.19 -19.88
N LEU A 373 -27.87 -0.94 -20.33
CA LEU A 373 -26.48 -0.66 -20.00
C LEU A 373 -26.10 0.69 -20.60
N VAL A 374 -26.46 1.74 -19.88
CA VAL A 374 -26.04 3.08 -20.22
C VAL A 374 -24.68 3.26 -19.58
N GLN A 375 -23.65 3.11 -20.38
CA GLN A 375 -22.32 3.44 -19.89
C GLN A 375 -22.26 4.94 -19.69
N ALA A 376 -21.94 5.34 -18.45
CA ALA A 376 -21.61 6.71 -18.15
C ALA A 376 -20.57 7.22 -19.14
N ASP A 377 -20.75 8.47 -19.47
CA ASP A 377 -19.88 9.27 -20.32
C ASP A 377 -18.43 8.85 -20.12
N SER A 378 -17.94 8.00 -21.02
CA SER A 378 -16.52 7.74 -20.99
C SER A 378 -15.86 9.08 -21.32
N GLN A 379 -15.20 9.68 -20.33
CA GLN A 379 -14.37 10.87 -20.51
C GLN A 379 -13.30 10.67 -21.61
N PHE A 380 -13.36 9.55 -22.31
CA PHE A 380 -12.49 9.05 -23.37
C PHE A 380 -13.01 9.35 -24.77
N GLY A 381 -13.86 10.33 -24.93
CA GLY A 381 -14.36 10.80 -26.21
C GLY A 381 -13.32 11.54 -27.05
N TYR A 382 -12.31 10.83 -27.50
CA TYR A 382 -11.35 11.37 -28.47
C TYR A 382 -11.72 10.88 -29.86
N ALA A 383 -12.48 11.65 -30.58
CA ALA A 383 -12.86 11.31 -31.95
C ALA A 383 -11.66 11.20 -32.90
N GLU A 384 -10.55 11.86 -32.60
CA GLU A 384 -9.41 11.98 -33.50
C GLU A 384 -8.10 11.31 -32.99
N ALA A 385 -8.09 10.77 -31.77
CA ALA A 385 -6.87 10.12 -31.26
C ALA A 385 -6.57 8.82 -32.05
N SER A 386 -5.31 8.63 -32.38
CA SER A 386 -4.88 7.40 -33.05
C SER A 386 -5.23 6.14 -32.24
N ILE A 387 -5.39 5.01 -32.90
CA ILE A 387 -5.77 3.72 -32.30
C ILE A 387 -4.86 3.35 -31.13
N THR A 388 -3.55 3.56 -31.27
CA THR A 388 -2.54 3.16 -30.28
C THR A 388 -2.74 3.78 -28.90
N PRO A 389 -2.95 5.10 -28.74
CA PRO A 389 -3.20 5.69 -27.41
C PRO A 389 -4.47 5.19 -26.74
N LYS A 390 -5.56 4.95 -27.52
CA LYS A 390 -6.83 4.43 -26.99
C LYS A 390 -6.62 3.01 -26.43
N LEU A 391 -5.95 2.14 -27.18
CA LEU A 391 -5.62 0.78 -26.75
C LEU A 391 -4.74 0.78 -25.50
N LEU A 392 -3.70 1.64 -25.45
CA LEU A 392 -2.83 1.76 -24.29
C LEU A 392 -3.60 2.23 -23.07
N THR A 393 -4.47 3.22 -23.22
CA THR A 393 -5.28 3.77 -22.10
C THR A 393 -6.22 2.71 -21.52
N ILE A 394 -6.93 1.97 -22.36
CA ILE A 394 -7.84 0.88 -21.96
C ILE A 394 -7.05 -0.19 -21.17
N ASN A 395 -5.94 -0.64 -21.71
CA ASN A 395 -5.16 -1.70 -21.06
C ASN A 395 -4.48 -1.23 -19.78
N MET A 396 -3.92 -0.02 -19.73
CA MET A 396 -3.30 0.51 -18.53
C MET A 396 -4.32 0.73 -17.41
N SER A 397 -5.46 1.34 -17.70
CA SER A 397 -6.51 1.58 -16.71
C SER A 397 -7.09 0.27 -16.15
N SER A 398 -7.40 -0.70 -17.04
CA SER A 398 -7.90 -2.00 -16.59
C SER A 398 -6.87 -2.80 -15.80
N TRP A 399 -5.59 -2.73 -16.17
CA TRP A 399 -4.52 -3.38 -15.40
C TRP A 399 -4.36 -2.77 -14.00
N ILE A 400 -4.39 -1.44 -13.87
CA ILE A 400 -4.31 -0.72 -12.59
C ILE A 400 -5.51 -1.09 -11.71
N THR A 401 -6.72 -1.03 -12.26
CA THR A 401 -7.95 -1.38 -11.51
C THR A 401 -7.95 -2.84 -11.09
N THR A 402 -7.46 -3.75 -11.91
CA THR A 402 -7.31 -5.17 -11.57
C THR A 402 -6.43 -5.34 -10.33
N TRP A 403 -5.26 -4.69 -10.27
CA TRP A 403 -4.39 -4.72 -9.10
C TRP A 403 -5.06 -4.18 -7.84
N LEU A 404 -5.68 -3.01 -7.95
CA LEU A 404 -6.32 -2.35 -6.80
C LEU A 404 -7.52 -3.14 -6.28
N VAL A 405 -8.36 -3.68 -7.15
CA VAL A 405 -9.56 -4.42 -6.75
C VAL A 405 -9.21 -5.85 -6.32
N CYS A 406 -8.50 -6.60 -7.14
CA CYS A 406 -8.28 -8.02 -6.87
C CYS A 406 -7.35 -8.26 -5.68
N ILE A 407 -6.30 -7.46 -5.52
CA ILE A 407 -5.32 -7.64 -4.43
C ILE A 407 -5.72 -6.87 -3.19
N ALA A 408 -5.98 -5.55 -3.31
CA ALA A 408 -6.22 -4.70 -2.15
C ALA A 408 -7.63 -4.85 -1.56
N GLN A 409 -8.63 -5.16 -2.37
CA GLN A 409 -10.01 -5.29 -1.90
C GLN A 409 -10.41 -6.77 -1.73
N ILE A 410 -10.32 -7.58 -2.77
CA ILE A 410 -10.79 -8.97 -2.72
C ILE A 410 -9.80 -9.86 -1.96
N GLY A 411 -8.53 -9.89 -2.38
CA GLY A 411 -7.51 -10.77 -1.80
C GLY A 411 -7.18 -10.42 -0.36
N PHE A 412 -6.92 -9.14 -0.08
CA PHE A 412 -6.57 -8.68 1.26
C PHE A 412 -7.74 -8.83 2.24
N VAL A 413 -8.96 -8.40 1.86
CA VAL A 413 -10.15 -8.53 2.73
C VAL A 413 -10.41 -9.99 3.09
N TYR A 414 -10.38 -10.89 2.11
CA TYR A 414 -10.55 -12.32 2.38
C TYR A 414 -9.47 -12.86 3.32
N SER A 415 -8.21 -12.53 3.08
CA SER A 415 -7.09 -13.05 3.87
C SER A 415 -7.07 -12.50 5.29
N ILE A 416 -7.42 -11.22 5.51
CA ILE A 416 -7.45 -10.65 6.86
C ILE A 416 -8.63 -11.18 7.68
N LEU A 417 -9.80 -11.34 7.07
CA LEU A 417 -10.96 -11.93 7.74
C LEU A 417 -10.70 -13.39 8.12
N ARG A 418 -10.09 -14.17 7.24
CA ARG A 418 -9.68 -15.54 7.53
C ARG A 418 -8.62 -15.62 8.64
N HIS A 419 -7.81 -14.59 8.83
CA HIS A 419 -6.87 -14.52 9.94
C HIS A 419 -7.55 -14.31 11.31
N TRP A 420 -8.68 -13.60 11.32
CA TRP A 420 -9.40 -13.27 12.56
C TRP A 420 -10.58 -14.19 12.86
N ILE A 421 -11.14 -14.84 11.84
CA ILE A 421 -12.38 -15.61 11.95
C ILE A 421 -12.12 -17.06 11.54
N GLU A 422 -12.40 -17.99 12.43
CA GLU A 422 -12.20 -19.42 12.16
C GLU A 422 -13.30 -20.04 11.28
N ARG A 423 -14.52 -19.42 11.27
CA ARG A 423 -15.69 -19.96 10.54
C ARG A 423 -15.66 -19.51 9.08
N GLU A 424 -15.34 -20.43 8.17
CA GLU A 424 -15.18 -20.14 6.73
C GLU A 424 -16.40 -19.50 6.06
N TRP A 425 -17.64 -19.92 6.44
CA TRP A 425 -18.84 -19.35 5.87
C TRP A 425 -19.01 -17.86 6.23
N LEU A 426 -18.63 -17.49 7.46
CA LEU A 426 -18.69 -16.10 7.92
C LEU A 426 -17.62 -15.24 7.25
N VAL A 427 -16.42 -15.80 7.03
CA VAL A 427 -15.36 -15.16 6.24
C VAL A 427 -15.88 -14.86 4.83
N GLY A 428 -16.50 -15.84 4.18
CA GLY A 428 -17.08 -15.66 2.84
C GLY A 428 -18.13 -14.56 2.81
N LEU A 429 -19.10 -14.61 3.73
CA LEU A 429 -20.19 -13.64 3.80
C LEU A 429 -19.66 -12.20 4.02
N LEU A 430 -18.79 -12.01 5.01
CA LEU A 430 -18.23 -10.67 5.30
C LEU A 430 -17.32 -10.17 4.18
N SER A 431 -16.58 -11.07 3.53
CA SER A 431 -15.76 -10.70 2.37
C SER A 431 -16.61 -10.19 1.21
N ILE A 432 -17.75 -10.85 0.93
CA ILE A 432 -18.70 -10.43 -0.10
C ILE A 432 -19.25 -9.04 0.24
N LEU A 433 -19.71 -8.83 1.46
CA LEU A 433 -20.29 -7.56 1.88
C LEU A 433 -19.27 -6.41 1.81
N ILE A 434 -18.11 -6.58 2.40
CA ILE A 434 -17.07 -5.53 2.43
C ILE A 434 -16.53 -5.26 1.02
N SER A 435 -16.20 -6.29 0.26
CA SER A 435 -15.68 -6.11 -1.11
C SER A 435 -16.75 -5.53 -2.03
N GLY A 436 -18.01 -5.97 -1.93
CA GLY A 436 -19.12 -5.41 -2.69
C GLY A 436 -19.30 -3.91 -2.45
N ILE A 437 -19.32 -3.50 -1.18
CA ILE A 437 -19.38 -2.07 -0.80
C ILE A 437 -18.21 -1.29 -1.39
N CYS A 438 -16.98 -1.78 -1.23
CA CYS A 438 -15.79 -1.07 -1.74
C CYS A 438 -15.77 -0.98 -3.28
N ILE A 439 -16.24 -2.03 -3.98
CA ILE A 439 -16.34 -2.03 -5.44
C ILE A 439 -17.42 -1.05 -5.90
N THR A 440 -18.55 -0.93 -5.18
CA THR A 440 -19.60 0.07 -5.47
C THR A 440 -19.03 1.49 -5.44
N VAL A 441 -18.23 1.83 -4.41
CA VAL A 441 -17.56 3.15 -4.35
C VAL A 441 -16.67 3.40 -5.56
N LEU A 442 -15.89 2.39 -5.95
CA LEU A 442 -14.99 2.50 -7.09
C LEU A 442 -15.77 2.66 -8.40
N GLY A 443 -16.88 1.93 -8.55
CA GLY A 443 -17.79 2.05 -9.71
C GLY A 443 -18.36 3.47 -9.84
N ARG A 444 -18.81 4.07 -8.74
CA ARG A 444 -19.29 5.47 -8.74
C ARG A 444 -18.20 6.48 -9.10
N LEU A 445 -16.97 6.26 -8.63
CA LEU A 445 -15.82 7.10 -9.02
C LEU A 445 -15.49 7.00 -10.52
N ILE A 446 -15.83 5.87 -11.16
CA ILE A 446 -15.64 5.63 -12.59
C ILE A 446 -16.84 6.12 -13.41
N GLY A 447 -17.95 6.54 -12.77
CA GLY A 447 -19.11 7.14 -13.41
C GLY A 447 -20.22 6.16 -13.77
N THR A 448 -20.44 5.12 -12.97
CA THR A 448 -21.65 4.30 -13.12
C THR A 448 -22.88 5.08 -12.68
N THR A 449 -23.96 4.97 -13.43
CA THR A 449 -25.21 5.71 -13.20
C THR A 449 -26.36 4.73 -13.03
N GLY A 450 -26.87 4.70 -11.85
CA GLY A 450 -28.01 3.90 -11.45
C GLY A 450 -28.51 4.39 -10.10
N THR A 451 -29.65 3.88 -9.63
CA THR A 451 -30.02 4.06 -8.23
C THR A 451 -29.03 3.34 -7.35
N ILE A 452 -28.76 3.84 -6.14
CA ILE A 452 -27.83 3.22 -5.18
C ILE A 452 -28.16 1.74 -4.97
N PHE A 453 -29.44 1.43 -4.90
CA PHE A 453 -29.92 0.06 -4.69
C PHE A 453 -29.52 -0.88 -5.83
N GLN A 454 -29.65 -0.44 -7.07
CA GLN A 454 -29.26 -1.19 -8.27
C GLN A 454 -27.75 -1.44 -8.31
N GLU A 455 -26.96 -0.39 -8.05
CA GLU A 455 -25.51 -0.51 -7.99
C GLU A 455 -25.04 -1.52 -6.92
N ILE A 456 -25.66 -1.48 -5.72
CA ILE A 456 -25.35 -2.43 -4.66
C ILE A 456 -25.65 -3.86 -5.08
N ILE A 457 -26.80 -4.13 -5.70
CA ILE A 457 -27.17 -5.48 -6.17
C ILE A 457 -26.15 -5.99 -7.19
N ILE A 458 -25.80 -5.14 -8.16
CA ILE A 458 -24.82 -5.50 -9.21
C ILE A 458 -23.45 -5.79 -8.57
N TYR A 459 -22.93 -4.89 -7.75
CA TYR A 459 -21.57 -5.04 -7.20
C TYR A 459 -21.49 -6.13 -6.13
N LEU A 460 -22.56 -6.39 -5.37
CA LEU A 460 -22.66 -7.55 -4.50
C LEU A 460 -22.64 -8.86 -5.32
N SER A 461 -23.38 -8.90 -6.42
CA SER A 461 -23.38 -10.07 -7.31
C SER A 461 -21.99 -10.34 -7.89
N ILE A 462 -21.28 -9.29 -8.29
CA ILE A 462 -19.88 -9.35 -8.72
C ILE A 462 -19.00 -9.89 -7.59
N ALA A 463 -19.14 -9.37 -6.38
CA ALA A 463 -18.35 -9.78 -5.23
C ALA A 463 -18.58 -11.26 -4.87
N VAL A 464 -19.81 -11.76 -4.95
CA VAL A 464 -20.13 -13.19 -4.74
C VAL A 464 -19.33 -14.07 -5.69
N ILE A 465 -19.36 -13.74 -6.97
CA ILE A 465 -18.71 -14.54 -8.02
C ILE A 465 -17.18 -14.51 -7.83
N PHE A 466 -16.60 -13.34 -7.59
CA PHE A 466 -15.15 -13.23 -7.45
C PHE A 466 -14.61 -13.79 -6.13
N ILE A 467 -15.35 -13.70 -5.01
CA ILE A 467 -14.96 -14.37 -3.75
C ILE A 467 -15.04 -15.90 -3.89
N TYR A 468 -16.08 -16.40 -4.57
CA TYR A 468 -16.15 -17.82 -4.93
C TYR A 468 -14.97 -18.25 -5.81
N ALA A 469 -14.69 -17.47 -6.86
CA ALA A 469 -13.56 -17.71 -7.75
C ALA A 469 -12.21 -17.69 -7.05
N LEU A 470 -12.02 -16.75 -6.10
CA LEU A 470 -10.82 -16.69 -5.28
C LEU A 470 -10.61 -17.96 -4.46
N LYS A 471 -11.69 -18.46 -3.85
CA LYS A 471 -11.67 -19.65 -3.01
C LYS A 471 -11.34 -20.92 -3.79
N GLU A 472 -12.01 -21.14 -4.93
CA GLU A 472 -11.92 -22.38 -5.69
C GLU A 472 -10.78 -22.40 -6.72
N PHE A 473 -10.55 -21.28 -7.41
CA PHE A 473 -9.63 -21.20 -8.56
C PHE A 473 -8.41 -20.29 -8.30
N GLY A 474 -8.42 -19.48 -7.27
CA GLY A 474 -7.29 -18.65 -6.87
C GLY A 474 -7.26 -17.25 -7.46
N LEU A 475 -6.24 -16.48 -7.02
CA LEU A 475 -6.14 -15.05 -7.31
C LEU A 475 -5.96 -14.74 -8.80
N LEU A 476 -5.19 -15.54 -9.55
CA LEU A 476 -4.98 -15.29 -10.99
C LEU A 476 -6.28 -15.35 -11.78
N THR A 477 -7.16 -16.29 -11.43
CA THR A 477 -8.51 -16.39 -12.02
C THR A 477 -9.32 -15.12 -11.77
N VAL A 478 -9.29 -14.61 -10.56
CA VAL A 478 -9.98 -13.36 -10.19
C VAL A 478 -9.40 -12.16 -10.96
N CYS A 479 -8.07 -12.04 -11.01
CA CYS A 479 -7.40 -10.97 -11.75
C CYS A 479 -7.74 -11.02 -13.26
N THR A 480 -7.70 -12.21 -13.87
CA THR A 480 -8.01 -12.38 -15.29
C THR A 480 -9.48 -12.12 -15.57
N GLY A 481 -10.39 -12.60 -14.70
CA GLY A 481 -11.83 -12.37 -14.84
C GLY A 481 -12.19 -10.90 -14.70
N TRP A 482 -11.60 -10.20 -13.73
CA TRP A 482 -11.79 -8.76 -13.53
C TRP A 482 -11.25 -7.96 -14.72
N TRP A 483 -10.04 -8.29 -15.19
CA TRP A 483 -9.44 -7.63 -16.35
C TRP A 483 -10.31 -7.83 -17.61
N PHE A 484 -10.76 -9.07 -17.89
CA PHE A 484 -11.64 -9.36 -19.01
C PHE A 484 -12.94 -8.58 -18.92
N PHE A 485 -13.59 -8.59 -17.76
CA PHE A 485 -14.81 -7.85 -17.48
C PHE A 485 -14.64 -6.34 -17.72
N THR A 486 -13.61 -5.74 -17.12
CA THR A 486 -13.39 -4.29 -17.25
C THR A 486 -13.04 -3.87 -18.67
N VAL A 487 -12.19 -4.64 -19.36
CA VAL A 487 -11.84 -4.36 -20.77
C VAL A 487 -13.07 -4.49 -21.67
N PHE A 488 -13.89 -5.53 -21.47
CA PHE A 488 -15.11 -5.72 -22.25
C PHE A 488 -16.04 -4.50 -22.18
N PHE A 489 -16.31 -4.00 -20.96
CA PHE A 489 -17.15 -2.81 -20.80
C PHE A 489 -16.50 -1.55 -21.39
N MET A 490 -15.18 -1.41 -21.29
CA MET A 490 -14.47 -0.27 -21.87
C MET A 490 -14.47 -0.25 -23.41
N ILE A 491 -14.56 -1.41 -24.06
CA ILE A 491 -14.56 -1.47 -25.53
C ILE A 491 -15.96 -1.42 -26.16
N GLN A 492 -17.00 -1.69 -25.39
CA GLN A 492 -18.38 -1.69 -25.88
C GLN A 492 -18.75 -0.40 -26.64
N PRO A 493 -18.47 0.82 -26.14
CA PRO A 493 -18.82 2.05 -26.86
C PRO A 493 -18.12 2.20 -28.21
N TYR A 494 -16.98 1.55 -28.39
CA TYR A 494 -16.27 1.62 -29.68
C TYR A 494 -16.96 0.78 -30.75
N TRP A 495 -17.59 -0.35 -30.39
CA TRP A 495 -18.35 -1.15 -31.34
C TRP A 495 -19.64 -0.50 -31.80
N GLU A 496 -20.24 0.31 -30.92
CA GLU A 496 -21.49 1.03 -31.21
C GLU A 496 -21.25 2.32 -31.98
N SER A 497 -19.99 2.71 -32.17
CA SER A 497 -19.66 3.93 -32.92
C SER A 497 -19.99 3.81 -34.40
N PRO A 498 -20.64 4.80 -35.01
CA PRO A 498 -20.89 4.83 -36.44
C PRO A 498 -19.62 5.01 -37.28
N SER A 499 -18.52 5.47 -36.65
CA SER A 499 -17.23 5.61 -37.33
C SER A 499 -16.50 4.27 -37.38
N ILE A 500 -16.17 3.81 -38.58
CA ILE A 500 -15.39 2.59 -38.81
C ILE A 500 -14.02 2.67 -38.11
N GLU A 501 -13.37 3.83 -38.11
CA GLU A 501 -12.06 4.05 -37.50
C GLU A 501 -12.12 3.86 -35.99
N VAL A 502 -13.21 4.33 -35.36
CA VAL A 502 -13.44 4.18 -33.93
C VAL A 502 -13.81 2.75 -33.59
N ALA A 503 -14.70 2.10 -34.38
CA ALA A 503 -15.08 0.71 -34.18
C ALA A 503 -13.88 -0.24 -34.30
N TYR A 504 -12.91 0.11 -35.14
CA TYR A 504 -11.69 -0.70 -35.33
C TYR A 504 -10.89 -0.85 -34.03
N VAL A 505 -10.88 0.15 -33.14
CA VAL A 505 -10.24 0.05 -31.81
C VAL A 505 -10.84 -1.10 -31.00
N GLY A 506 -12.17 -1.23 -30.99
CA GLY A 506 -12.87 -2.31 -30.30
C GLY A 506 -12.47 -3.70 -30.86
N TRP A 507 -12.41 -3.84 -32.18
CA TRP A 507 -12.02 -5.10 -32.81
C TRP A 507 -10.56 -5.46 -32.56
N VAL A 508 -9.62 -4.51 -32.64
CA VAL A 508 -8.21 -4.74 -32.34
C VAL A 508 -8.05 -5.17 -30.88
N GLN A 509 -8.76 -4.53 -29.95
CA GLN A 509 -8.70 -4.91 -28.55
C GLN A 509 -9.26 -6.31 -28.31
N ALA A 510 -10.38 -6.67 -28.93
CA ALA A 510 -10.93 -8.03 -28.87
C ALA A 510 -9.93 -9.07 -29.38
N PHE A 511 -9.23 -8.78 -30.47
CA PHE A 511 -8.16 -9.63 -30.97
C PHE A 511 -7.00 -9.76 -29.98
N LEU A 512 -6.57 -8.66 -29.36
CA LEU A 512 -5.51 -8.68 -28.34
C LEU A 512 -5.91 -9.52 -27.11
N MET A 513 -7.19 -9.52 -26.73
CA MET A 513 -7.71 -10.35 -25.63
C MET A 513 -7.65 -11.85 -25.96
N ALA A 514 -7.67 -12.25 -27.21
CA ALA A 514 -7.52 -13.65 -27.60
C ALA A 514 -6.13 -14.23 -27.28
N GLY A 515 -5.09 -13.39 -27.27
CA GLY A 515 -3.71 -13.81 -26.97
C GLY A 515 -3.56 -14.51 -25.60
N PRO A 516 -3.90 -13.86 -24.47
CA PRO A 516 -3.87 -14.47 -23.14
C PRO A 516 -4.76 -15.73 -23.04
N LEU A 517 -5.91 -15.77 -23.72
CA LEU A 517 -6.79 -16.92 -23.74
C LEU A 517 -6.14 -18.13 -24.46
N ILE A 518 -5.56 -17.90 -25.64
CA ILE A 518 -4.84 -18.92 -26.41
C ILE A 518 -3.65 -19.44 -25.62
N TYR A 519 -2.84 -18.53 -25.07
CA TYR A 519 -1.71 -18.89 -24.22
C TYR A 519 -2.19 -19.69 -23.00
N GLY A 520 -3.28 -19.27 -22.35
CA GLY A 520 -3.88 -19.96 -21.23
C GLY A 520 -4.27 -21.39 -21.57
N PHE A 521 -4.92 -21.61 -22.73
CA PHE A 521 -5.33 -22.91 -23.15
C PHE A 521 -4.13 -23.82 -23.46
N ILE A 522 -3.10 -23.30 -24.13
CA ILE A 522 -1.88 -24.07 -24.46
C ILE A 522 -1.13 -24.42 -23.15
N SER A 523 -0.97 -23.44 -22.23
CA SER A 523 -0.30 -23.65 -20.96
C SER A 523 -1.07 -24.62 -20.05
N TYR A 524 -2.41 -24.57 -20.04
CA TYR A 524 -3.26 -25.52 -19.32
C TYR A 524 -3.05 -26.98 -19.81
N ARG A 525 -2.92 -27.16 -21.14
CA ARG A 525 -2.82 -28.48 -21.73
C ARG A 525 -1.41 -29.08 -21.70
N TYR A 526 -0.38 -28.24 -21.80
CA TYR A 526 1.02 -28.68 -22.02
C TYR A 526 1.99 -28.11 -20.97
N GLY A 527 1.53 -27.31 -20.02
CA GLY A 527 2.37 -26.72 -18.98
C GLY A 527 2.78 -27.75 -17.92
N VAL A 528 3.85 -27.42 -17.22
CA VAL A 528 4.37 -28.20 -16.08
C VAL A 528 3.52 -27.87 -14.84
N SER A 529 3.27 -28.83 -13.96
CA SER A 529 2.55 -28.57 -12.69
C SER A 529 3.39 -27.72 -11.71
N VAL A 530 2.73 -26.85 -10.95
CA VAL A 530 3.37 -26.05 -9.87
C VAL A 530 4.08 -26.97 -8.87
N SER A 531 3.53 -28.13 -8.57
CA SER A 531 4.13 -29.10 -7.66
C SER A 531 5.51 -29.62 -8.13
N GLU A 532 5.80 -29.58 -9.41
CA GLU A 532 7.08 -29.97 -10.01
C GLU A 532 8.09 -28.81 -10.04
N VAL A 533 7.63 -27.59 -9.77
CA VAL A 533 8.46 -26.38 -9.84
C VAL A 533 9.40 -26.24 -8.65
N GLY A 534 9.13 -26.91 -7.53
CA GLY A 534 9.85 -26.81 -6.28
C GLY A 534 9.41 -25.62 -5.42
N ASP A 535 9.53 -25.77 -4.13
CA ASP A 535 9.11 -24.75 -3.16
C ASP A 535 10.02 -23.51 -3.24
N TYR A 536 9.41 -22.34 -3.38
CA TYR A 536 10.11 -21.08 -3.26
C TYR A 536 10.15 -20.66 -1.78
N ILE A 537 11.35 -20.46 -1.25
CA ILE A 537 11.54 -19.93 0.10
C ILE A 537 11.81 -18.42 -0.03
N PRO A 538 10.97 -17.55 0.55
CA PRO A 538 11.22 -16.12 0.57
C PRO A 538 12.52 -15.73 1.23
N GLU A 539 13.24 -14.73 0.70
CA GLU A 539 14.52 -14.27 1.27
C GLU A 539 14.40 -13.86 2.75
N TYR A 540 13.25 -13.38 3.19
CA TYR A 540 13.03 -13.03 4.59
C TYR A 540 12.85 -14.26 5.50
N GLU A 541 12.24 -15.35 5.00
CA GLU A 541 12.12 -16.61 5.74
C GLU A 541 13.46 -17.29 5.89
N GLU A 542 14.29 -17.29 4.84
CA GLU A 542 15.64 -17.81 4.88
C GLU A 542 16.50 -17.04 5.90
N ARG A 543 16.45 -15.70 5.87
CA ARG A 543 17.14 -14.86 6.88
C ARG A 543 16.63 -15.13 8.29
N MET A 544 15.34 -15.28 8.48
CA MET A 544 14.73 -15.56 9.79
C MET A 544 15.13 -16.95 10.29
N ALA A 545 15.16 -17.95 9.41
CA ALA A 545 15.63 -19.30 9.75
C ALA A 545 17.11 -19.31 10.13
N GLN A 546 17.95 -18.52 9.43
CA GLN A 546 19.38 -18.36 9.77
C GLN A 546 19.54 -17.69 11.15
N HIS A 547 18.79 -16.60 11.43
CA HIS A 547 18.82 -15.97 12.75
C HIS A 547 18.41 -16.93 13.87
N LEU A 548 17.30 -17.66 13.71
CA LEU A 548 16.84 -18.63 14.70
C LEU A 548 17.84 -19.76 14.90
N ARG A 549 18.55 -20.18 13.84
CA ARG A 549 19.59 -21.20 13.94
C ARG A 549 20.77 -20.68 14.77
N VAL A 550 21.24 -19.47 14.50
CA VAL A 550 22.34 -18.84 15.25
C VAL A 550 21.92 -18.61 16.70
N GLU A 551 20.74 -18.11 16.99
CA GLU A 551 20.23 -17.97 18.37
C GLU A 551 20.23 -19.31 19.10
N LYS A 552 19.78 -20.39 18.44
CA LYS A 552 19.74 -21.73 19.03
C LYS A 552 21.12 -22.30 19.27
N GLU A 553 22.09 -22.07 18.38
CA GLU A 553 23.47 -22.45 18.56
C GLU A 553 24.11 -21.73 19.75
N ILE A 554 23.83 -20.44 19.93
CA ILE A 554 24.30 -19.67 21.09
C ILE A 554 23.65 -20.19 22.39
N GLU A 555 22.37 -20.51 22.38
CA GLU A 555 21.67 -21.08 23.53
C GLU A 555 22.26 -22.43 23.95
N ILE A 556 22.56 -23.30 23.00
CA ILE A 556 23.23 -24.58 23.26
C ILE A 556 24.64 -24.35 23.85
N ALA A 557 25.38 -23.38 23.33
CA ALA A 557 26.70 -23.04 23.84
C ALA A 557 26.62 -22.54 25.29
N ARG A 558 25.63 -21.69 25.61
CA ARG A 558 25.37 -21.22 26.98
C ARG A 558 25.04 -22.38 27.94
N GLU A 559 24.10 -23.23 27.55
CA GLU A 559 23.75 -24.41 28.37
C GLU A 559 24.96 -25.31 28.61
N SER A 560 25.79 -25.53 27.59
CA SER A 560 27.01 -26.35 27.70
C SER A 560 28.02 -25.71 28.66
N GLN A 561 28.16 -24.36 28.63
CA GLN A 561 29.03 -23.65 29.56
C GLN A 561 28.55 -23.80 31.03
N TYR A 562 27.22 -23.61 31.26
CA TYR A 562 26.66 -23.79 32.60
C TYR A 562 26.83 -25.21 33.16
N GLN A 563 26.79 -26.25 32.30
CA GLN A 563 27.00 -27.62 32.73
C GLN A 563 28.43 -27.91 33.15
N LEU A 564 29.42 -27.10 32.74
CA LEU A 564 30.80 -27.23 33.14
C LEU A 564 31.08 -26.60 34.51
N MET A 565 30.17 -25.75 35.00
CA MET A 565 30.31 -25.13 36.32
C MET A 565 29.71 -26.05 37.39
N PRO A 566 30.19 -25.99 38.68
CA PRO A 566 29.67 -26.84 39.73
C PRO A 566 28.21 -26.50 40.03
N LEU A 567 27.31 -27.46 39.85
CA LEU A 567 25.86 -27.31 40.06
C LEU A 567 25.48 -27.13 41.53
N GLN A 568 26.29 -27.67 42.44
CA GLN A 568 26.06 -27.61 43.89
C GLN A 568 27.37 -27.41 44.62
N PRO A 569 27.37 -26.57 45.68
CA PRO A 569 28.56 -26.42 46.51
C PRO A 569 28.87 -27.74 47.25
N PRO A 570 30.17 -28.02 47.48
CA PRO A 570 30.57 -29.20 48.25
C PRO A 570 30.07 -29.06 49.69
N LYS A 571 29.56 -30.17 50.25
CA LYS A 571 29.15 -30.22 51.64
C LYS A 571 30.32 -30.70 52.47
N VAL A 572 30.89 -29.82 53.30
CA VAL A 572 32.01 -30.12 54.20
C VAL A 572 31.63 -29.65 55.59
N GLU A 573 31.81 -30.52 56.56
CA GLU A 573 31.53 -30.15 57.95
C GLU A 573 32.46 -29.04 58.43
N GLY A 574 31.85 -27.96 58.93
CA GLY A 574 32.60 -26.75 59.40
C GLY A 574 32.95 -25.76 58.31
N LEU A 575 32.53 -25.98 57.04
CA LEU A 575 32.67 -25.01 55.94
C LEU A 575 31.32 -24.77 55.28
N ASP A 576 31.05 -23.54 55.00
CA ASP A 576 29.92 -23.11 54.15
C ASP A 576 30.47 -22.40 52.93
N VAL A 577 30.18 -22.97 51.75
CA VAL A 577 30.71 -22.51 50.45
C VAL A 577 29.58 -22.31 49.48
N TYR A 578 29.61 -21.20 48.74
CA TYR A 578 28.67 -20.93 47.67
C TYR A 578 29.33 -20.07 46.59
N GLY A 579 29.13 -20.43 45.32
CA GLY A 579 29.58 -19.65 44.18
C GLY A 579 28.44 -19.42 43.20
N PHE A 580 28.50 -18.31 42.48
CA PHE A 580 27.62 -18.06 41.37
C PHE A 580 28.34 -17.33 40.23
N PHE A 581 27.74 -17.43 39.05
CA PHE A 581 28.16 -16.78 37.84
C PHE A 581 26.97 -16.01 37.24
N LEU A 582 27.20 -14.78 36.84
CA LEU A 582 26.24 -13.90 36.15
C LEU A 582 26.88 -13.43 34.85
N PRO A 583 26.48 -13.94 33.69
CA PRO A 583 26.99 -13.48 32.42
C PRO A 583 26.43 -12.13 32.04
N SER A 584 27.24 -11.28 31.42
CA SER A 584 26.86 -10.00 30.81
C SER A 584 26.31 -10.18 29.38
N PHE A 585 26.68 -11.27 28.70
CA PHE A 585 26.24 -11.70 27.39
C PHE A 585 25.64 -13.11 27.46
N GLU A 586 25.24 -13.64 26.30
CA GLU A 586 24.64 -14.99 26.20
C GLU A 586 25.60 -16.08 26.72
N VAL A 587 26.89 -15.92 26.46
CA VAL A 587 27.98 -16.76 26.97
C VAL A 587 29.08 -15.87 27.53
N GLY A 588 29.70 -16.28 28.65
CA GLY A 588 30.66 -15.46 29.37
C GLY A 588 32.12 -15.99 29.23
N GLY A 589 33.07 -15.09 29.59
CA GLY A 589 34.47 -15.40 29.72
C GLY A 589 34.86 -15.99 31.08
N ASP A 590 34.04 -15.73 32.07
CA ASP A 590 34.26 -16.16 33.43
C ASP A 590 33.95 -17.65 33.65
N TYR A 591 34.70 -18.23 34.55
CA TYR A 591 34.51 -19.59 35.00
C TYR A 591 34.89 -19.70 36.48
N PHE A 592 34.20 -20.54 37.23
CA PHE A 592 34.57 -20.90 38.58
C PHE A 592 34.40 -22.38 38.83
N ASP A 593 35.18 -22.89 39.77
CA ASP A 593 35.08 -24.26 40.21
C ASP A 593 35.55 -24.44 41.65
N TYR A 594 35.16 -25.57 42.23
CA TYR A 594 35.70 -26.05 43.49
C TYR A 594 35.76 -27.57 43.48
N VAL A 595 36.89 -28.05 43.95
CA VAL A 595 37.20 -29.49 43.98
C VAL A 595 37.56 -29.89 45.43
N LEU A 596 36.80 -30.88 45.93
CA LEU A 596 37.07 -31.49 47.23
C LEU A 596 38.08 -32.64 47.06
N THR A 597 39.14 -32.58 47.82
CA THR A 597 40.15 -33.67 47.91
C THR A 597 39.83 -34.51 49.11
N GLU A 598 39.77 -35.83 48.92
CA GLU A 598 39.51 -36.85 49.94
C GLU A 598 40.72 -37.75 50.15
N ASN A 599 40.88 -38.26 51.32
CA ASN A 599 41.89 -39.32 51.58
C ASN A 599 41.37 -40.64 51.03
N LYS A 600 42.17 -41.69 51.20
CA LYS A 600 41.88 -43.10 50.80
C LYS A 600 40.61 -43.66 51.46
N GLU A 601 40.21 -43.12 52.56
CA GLU A 601 39.00 -43.47 53.34
C GLU A 601 37.76 -42.67 53.01
N GLY A 602 37.81 -41.76 51.99
CA GLY A 602 36.69 -40.89 51.58
C GLY A 602 36.45 -39.68 52.49
N ILE A 603 37.44 -39.39 53.37
CA ILE A 603 37.34 -38.22 54.30
C ILE A 603 37.90 -36.99 53.60
N PRO A 604 37.13 -35.87 53.55
CA PRO A 604 37.60 -34.62 53.00
C PRO A 604 38.88 -34.10 53.72
N THR A 605 39.89 -33.75 52.94
CA THR A 605 41.18 -33.23 53.45
C THR A 605 41.46 -31.81 53.04
N ALA A 606 41.03 -31.39 51.82
CA ALA A 606 41.20 -30.04 51.33
C ALA A 606 40.10 -29.64 50.32
N LEU A 607 39.79 -28.35 50.27
CA LEU A 607 38.98 -27.77 49.29
C LEU A 607 39.77 -26.78 48.41
N THR A 608 39.82 -27.00 47.13
CA THR A 608 40.48 -26.13 46.14
C THR A 608 39.41 -25.37 45.36
N MET A 609 39.52 -24.04 45.32
CA MET A 609 38.58 -23.09 44.63
C MET A 609 39.36 -22.34 43.58
N ALA A 610 38.69 -22.10 42.44
CA ALA A 610 39.23 -21.35 41.31
C ALA A 610 38.20 -20.31 40.78
N VAL A 611 38.66 -19.13 40.49
CA VAL A 611 37.94 -18.13 39.69
C VAL A 611 38.83 -17.73 38.52
N VAL A 612 38.29 -17.77 37.35
CA VAL A 612 38.97 -17.49 36.09
C VAL A 612 38.18 -16.46 35.31
N ASP A 613 38.86 -15.53 34.72
CA ASP A 613 38.28 -14.54 33.80
C ASP A 613 39.16 -14.45 32.53
N VAL A 614 38.55 -14.59 31.38
CA VAL A 614 39.21 -14.59 30.08
C VAL A 614 38.95 -13.25 29.37
N SER A 615 40.02 -12.58 28.98
CA SER A 615 39.95 -11.32 28.25
C SER A 615 39.19 -11.48 26.94
N GLY A 616 38.18 -10.61 26.75
CA GLY A 616 37.30 -10.65 25.58
C GLY A 616 35.85 -10.84 25.98
N LYS A 617 34.95 -10.90 24.99
CA LYS A 617 33.51 -11.05 25.25
C LYS A 617 32.88 -12.15 24.40
N ALA A 618 31.77 -12.68 24.90
CA ALA A 618 30.98 -13.72 24.26
C ALA A 618 31.79 -14.96 23.86
N MET A 619 31.51 -15.59 22.73
CA MET A 619 32.10 -16.84 22.29
C MET A 619 33.66 -16.84 22.23
N ARG A 620 34.30 -15.68 21.99
CA ARG A 620 35.77 -15.55 21.96
C ARG A 620 36.42 -15.80 23.33
N ALA A 621 35.74 -15.41 24.40
CA ALA A 621 36.20 -15.64 25.77
C ALA A 621 35.74 -17.02 26.30
N ALA A 622 34.55 -17.47 25.94
CA ALA A 622 33.97 -18.71 26.42
C ALA A 622 34.81 -19.96 26.06
N MET A 623 35.34 -20.05 24.81
CA MET A 623 36.09 -21.20 24.36
C MET A 623 37.43 -21.38 25.12
N PRO A 624 38.27 -20.31 25.33
CA PRO A 624 39.43 -20.42 26.20
C PRO A 624 39.08 -20.68 27.68
N ALA A 625 37.93 -20.20 28.18
CA ALA A 625 37.44 -20.48 29.52
C ALA A 625 37.20 -22.01 29.72
N VAL A 626 36.50 -22.64 28.75
CA VAL A 626 36.27 -24.10 28.75
C VAL A 626 37.57 -24.87 28.69
N PHE A 627 38.53 -24.46 27.86
CA PHE A 627 39.84 -25.09 27.79
C PHE A 627 40.62 -25.00 29.12
N THR A 628 40.57 -23.81 29.75
CA THR A 628 41.23 -23.54 31.02
C THR A 628 40.58 -24.33 32.14
N SER A 629 39.27 -24.47 32.14
CA SER A 629 38.53 -25.28 33.13
C SER A 629 38.96 -26.73 33.13
N GLY A 630 39.14 -27.34 31.94
CA GLY A 630 39.64 -28.72 31.81
C GLY A 630 41.05 -28.89 32.33
N LEU A 631 41.96 -27.93 32.09
CA LEU A 631 43.32 -27.95 32.62
C LEU A 631 43.32 -27.81 34.14
N LEU A 632 42.51 -26.92 34.71
CA LEU A 632 42.40 -26.74 36.16
C LEU A 632 41.86 -27.99 36.84
N LEU A 633 40.71 -28.50 36.42
CA LEU A 633 40.07 -29.68 36.98
C LEU A 633 41.00 -30.89 37.07
N SER A 634 41.84 -31.06 36.03
CA SER A 634 42.80 -32.18 36.00
C SER A 634 43.87 -32.12 37.08
N ARG A 635 44.06 -30.94 37.73
CA ARG A 635 45.14 -30.70 38.71
C ARG A 635 44.67 -30.25 40.07
N MET A 636 43.49 -29.74 40.22
CA MET A 636 42.98 -29.14 41.46
C MET A 636 42.90 -30.15 42.64
N LYS A 637 42.90 -31.46 42.38
CA LYS A 637 42.91 -32.50 43.40
C LYS A 637 44.28 -32.67 44.06
N ASP A 638 45.36 -32.66 43.26
CA ASP A 638 46.62 -33.19 43.67
C ASP A 638 47.70 -32.11 43.91
N ASP A 639 47.68 -31.04 43.11
CA ASP A 639 48.70 -30.00 43.10
C ASP A 639 48.37 -28.83 44.02
N MET A 640 49.39 -28.05 44.47
CA MET A 640 49.21 -26.80 45.18
C MET A 640 48.90 -25.64 44.21
N PRO A 641 48.19 -24.58 44.66
CA PRO A 641 47.73 -23.48 43.79
C PRO A 641 48.82 -22.86 42.89
N ASP A 642 50.01 -22.63 43.41
CA ASP A 642 51.12 -22.06 42.68
C ASP A 642 51.72 -23.04 41.64
N GLU A 643 51.75 -24.33 41.97
CA GLU A 643 52.15 -25.40 41.06
C GLU A 643 51.15 -25.56 39.93
N ILE A 644 49.82 -25.48 40.23
CA ILE A 644 48.80 -25.58 39.22
C ILE A 644 48.96 -24.43 38.19
N LEU A 645 49.01 -23.18 38.65
CA LEU A 645 49.19 -22.00 37.80
C LEU A 645 50.47 -22.11 36.95
N SER A 646 51.57 -22.53 37.56
CA SER A 646 52.85 -22.64 36.86
C SER A 646 52.81 -23.69 35.76
N ARG A 647 52.15 -24.84 35.99
CA ARG A 647 52.03 -25.94 35.04
C ARG A 647 51.01 -25.66 33.89
N ILE A 648 49.91 -24.93 34.12
CA ILE A 648 48.92 -24.67 33.11
C ILE A 648 49.30 -23.49 32.19
N THR A 649 50.29 -22.68 32.58
CA THR A 649 50.75 -21.50 31.83
C THR A 649 51.21 -21.86 30.42
N GLU A 650 52.04 -22.89 30.25
CA GLU A 650 52.57 -23.29 28.95
C GLU A 650 51.52 -23.83 27.99
N PRO A 651 50.58 -24.75 28.35
CA PRO A 651 49.50 -25.19 27.50
C PRO A 651 48.58 -24.03 27.04
N ILE A 652 48.30 -23.12 27.96
CA ILE A 652 47.46 -21.94 27.63
C ILE A 652 48.20 -21.04 26.64
N PHE A 653 49.48 -20.73 26.85
CA PHE A 653 50.28 -19.90 25.96
C PHE A 653 50.32 -20.44 24.52
N HIS A 654 50.37 -21.74 24.33
CA HIS A 654 50.42 -22.36 23.01
C HIS A 654 49.06 -22.53 22.33
N ARG A 655 47.95 -22.48 23.06
CA ARG A 655 46.61 -22.79 22.55
C ARG A 655 45.68 -21.62 22.50
N THR A 656 46.07 -20.47 23.10
CA THR A 656 45.29 -19.24 23.04
C THR A 656 45.93 -18.28 22.00
N ASP A 657 45.09 -17.35 21.49
CA ASP A 657 45.54 -16.28 20.60
C ASP A 657 46.46 -15.31 21.38
N LYS A 658 47.49 -14.77 20.73
CA LYS A 658 48.45 -13.81 21.33
C LYS A 658 47.80 -12.57 21.96
N ARG A 659 46.58 -12.29 21.68
CA ARG A 659 45.79 -11.18 22.25
C ARG A 659 44.93 -11.61 23.41
N THR A 660 44.76 -12.90 23.67
CA THR A 660 43.92 -13.43 24.73
C THR A 660 44.81 -13.74 25.93
N PHE A 661 44.46 -13.17 27.07
CA PHE A 661 45.07 -13.48 28.35
C PHE A 661 43.98 -13.92 29.32
N ILE A 662 44.37 -14.72 30.29
CA ILE A 662 43.45 -15.29 31.26
C ILE A 662 43.92 -14.92 32.65
N THR A 663 43.08 -14.31 33.42
CA THR A 663 43.32 -14.06 34.83
C THR A 663 42.77 -15.22 35.66
N CYS A 664 43.48 -15.62 36.71
CA CYS A 664 43.07 -16.75 37.54
C CYS A 664 43.51 -16.54 38.98
N ALA A 665 42.56 -16.73 39.90
CA ALA A 665 42.88 -16.86 41.35
C ALA A 665 42.52 -18.26 41.82
N LEU A 666 43.47 -18.91 42.47
CA LEU A 666 43.35 -20.23 43.09
C LEU A 666 43.55 -20.15 44.58
N ALA A 667 42.65 -20.80 45.34
CA ALA A 667 42.74 -20.90 46.77
C ALA A 667 42.50 -22.37 47.20
N ARG A 668 43.44 -22.94 47.98
CA ARG A 668 43.29 -24.28 48.54
C ARG A 668 43.28 -24.21 50.10
N TYR A 669 42.18 -24.62 50.64
CA TYR A 669 41.97 -24.71 52.10
C TYR A 669 42.20 -26.09 52.56
N ASP A 670 43.18 -26.28 53.47
CA ASP A 670 43.48 -27.55 54.14
C ASP A 670 42.68 -27.65 55.45
N LEU A 671 41.80 -28.65 55.49
CA LEU A 671 40.83 -28.85 56.58
C LEU A 671 41.49 -29.23 57.92
N GLN A 672 42.65 -29.89 57.87
CA GLN A 672 43.34 -30.33 59.11
C GLN A 672 44.13 -29.17 59.74
N SER A 673 44.92 -28.50 58.90
CA SER A 673 45.75 -27.39 59.39
C SER A 673 45.11 -26.05 59.47
N MET A 674 43.87 -25.95 58.93
CA MET A 674 43.13 -24.65 58.77
C MET A 674 43.95 -23.60 58.03
N LYS A 675 44.79 -24.00 57.10
CA LYS A 675 45.61 -23.10 56.27
C LYS A 675 45.02 -22.95 54.89
N MET A 676 44.95 -21.68 54.43
CA MET A 676 44.56 -21.33 53.08
C MET A 676 45.81 -20.94 52.31
N SER A 677 46.10 -21.65 51.23
CA SER A 677 47.20 -21.35 50.27
C SER A 677 46.55 -20.68 49.03
N ILE A 678 47.03 -19.49 48.64
CA ILE A 678 46.42 -18.65 47.60
C ILE A 678 47.51 -18.28 46.59
N ALA A 679 47.25 -18.57 45.30
CA ALA A 679 48.06 -18.16 44.17
C ALA A 679 47.24 -17.34 43.20
N ASN A 680 47.81 -16.30 42.59
CA ASN A 680 47.12 -15.36 41.74
C ASN A 680 47.90 -15.10 40.43
N ALA A 681 47.25 -15.31 39.31
CA ALA A 681 47.75 -15.04 37.98
C ALA A 681 47.07 -13.76 37.42
N GLY A 682 47.28 -12.62 38.00
CA GLY A 682 46.81 -11.33 37.54
C GLY A 682 45.28 -11.08 37.71
N HIS A 683 44.64 -11.88 38.57
CA HIS A 683 43.21 -11.75 38.87
C HIS A 683 42.94 -10.76 40.02
N CYS A 684 41.68 -10.42 40.25
CA CYS A 684 41.27 -9.63 41.39
C CYS A 684 41.79 -10.22 42.71
N ARG A 685 42.21 -9.33 43.60
CA ARG A 685 42.76 -9.77 44.91
C ARG A 685 41.63 -10.30 45.78
N PRO A 686 41.79 -11.50 46.37
CA PRO A 686 40.82 -12.01 47.32
C PRO A 686 40.63 -11.13 48.51
N VAL A 687 39.44 -11.16 49.09
CA VAL A 687 39.11 -10.41 50.33
C VAL A 687 38.93 -11.41 51.47
N LEU A 688 39.55 -11.06 52.63
CA LEU A 688 39.33 -11.77 53.88
C LEU A 688 38.67 -10.83 54.88
N LYS A 689 37.50 -11.25 55.42
CA LYS A 689 36.88 -10.58 56.55
C LYS A 689 37.14 -11.35 57.83
N ARG A 690 37.73 -10.70 58.82
CA ARG A 690 38.06 -11.19 60.13
C ARG A 690 37.71 -10.16 61.21
N ASN A 691 37.04 -10.56 62.28
CA ASN A 691 36.61 -9.67 63.37
C ASN A 691 35.94 -8.39 62.90
N GLY A 692 35.08 -8.48 61.88
CA GLY A 692 34.33 -7.38 61.29
C GLY A 692 35.08 -6.50 60.26
N LEU A 693 36.39 -6.62 60.15
CA LEU A 693 37.20 -5.88 59.17
C LEU A 693 37.51 -6.75 57.93
N ALA A 694 37.38 -6.17 56.74
CA ALA A 694 37.66 -6.79 55.46
C ALA A 694 38.89 -6.21 54.78
N GLU A 695 39.85 -7.05 54.45
CA GLU A 695 41.12 -6.63 53.85
C GLU A 695 41.45 -7.45 52.62
N TYR A 696 42.20 -6.83 51.70
CA TYR A 696 42.75 -7.56 50.54
C TYR A 696 43.91 -8.47 50.90
N ILE A 697 43.91 -9.68 50.41
CA ILE A 697 45.04 -10.59 50.53
C ILE A 697 46.03 -10.28 49.42
N HIS A 698 47.26 -10.03 49.77
CA HIS A 698 48.39 -9.81 48.87
C HIS A 698 49.13 -11.11 48.58
N THR A 699 49.16 -11.54 47.31
CA THR A 699 49.89 -12.71 46.86
C THR A 699 51.30 -12.31 46.38
N PRO A 700 52.31 -13.16 46.56
CA PRO A 700 53.67 -12.86 46.12
C PRO A 700 53.81 -12.73 44.61
N ALA A 701 54.70 -11.83 44.19
CA ALA A 701 55.05 -11.79 42.73
C ALA A 701 55.79 -13.05 42.28
N PRO A 702 55.69 -13.42 41.00
CA PRO A 702 55.04 -12.76 39.89
C PRO A 702 53.54 -13.07 39.79
N ALA A 703 52.75 -12.07 39.31
CA ALA A 703 51.32 -12.19 39.09
C ALA A 703 50.92 -11.87 37.61
N TYR A 704 51.61 -12.46 36.66
CA TYR A 704 51.27 -12.28 35.24
C TYR A 704 50.04 -13.11 34.88
N PRO A 705 49.08 -12.57 34.10
CA PRO A 705 48.01 -13.38 33.55
C PRO A 705 48.56 -14.56 32.71
N LEU A 706 47.80 -15.63 32.68
CA LEU A 706 48.11 -16.81 31.88
C LEU A 706 47.99 -16.48 30.39
N GLY A 707 48.81 -17.08 29.54
CA GLY A 707 48.83 -16.82 28.09
C GLY A 707 49.74 -15.67 27.65
N ILE A 708 50.22 -14.82 28.55
CA ILE A 708 51.13 -13.70 28.21
C ILE A 708 52.58 -14.21 28.10
N LYS A 709 53.02 -15.10 28.96
CA LYS A 709 54.37 -15.70 29.00
C LYS A 709 54.32 -17.22 28.87
N GLN A 710 55.32 -17.80 28.22
CA GLN A 710 55.37 -19.24 28.04
C GLN A 710 55.54 -19.97 29.38
N SER A 711 56.31 -19.45 30.30
CA SER A 711 56.50 -20.00 31.63
C SER A 711 56.54 -18.91 32.67
N VAL A 712 55.86 -19.13 33.81
CA VAL A 712 55.86 -18.27 34.99
C VAL A 712 55.95 -19.19 36.20
N ASN A 713 56.80 -18.84 37.11
CA ASN A 713 56.94 -19.57 38.41
C ASN A 713 56.14 -18.78 39.46
N TYR A 714 54.87 -19.13 39.59
CA TYR A 714 53.96 -18.48 40.58
C TYR A 714 54.35 -18.90 41.99
N ARG A 715 53.91 -18.11 42.94
CA ARG A 715 54.14 -18.38 44.39
C ARG A 715 52.86 -18.24 45.14
N ALA A 716 52.60 -19.05 46.15
CA ALA A 716 51.44 -19.03 47.00
C ALA A 716 51.71 -18.20 48.28
N GLU A 717 50.71 -17.43 48.71
CA GLU A 717 50.59 -16.86 50.05
C GLU A 717 49.81 -17.88 50.92
N THR A 718 50.26 -18.11 52.11
CA THR A 718 49.61 -19.05 53.07
C THR A 718 49.14 -18.30 54.28
N ILE A 719 47.86 -18.29 54.56
CA ILE A 719 47.25 -17.71 55.73
C ILE A 719 46.56 -18.75 56.58
N THR A 720 46.57 -18.55 57.90
CA THR A 720 45.86 -19.45 58.83
C THR A 720 44.45 -18.86 59.00
N MET A 721 43.44 -19.69 58.64
CA MET A 721 42.01 -19.29 58.82
C MET A 721 41.59 -19.60 60.26
N LYS A 722 40.60 -18.81 60.72
CA LYS A 722 40.00 -18.98 62.04
C LYS A 722 38.49 -19.17 61.90
N LYS A 723 37.87 -19.78 62.86
CA LYS A 723 36.41 -19.89 62.90
C LYS A 723 35.79 -18.53 62.91
N GLY A 724 34.82 -18.31 62.01
CA GLY A 724 34.15 -17.01 61.79
C GLY A 724 34.80 -16.15 60.69
N ASP A 725 35.91 -16.60 60.09
CA ASP A 725 36.47 -15.93 58.92
C ASP A 725 35.61 -16.10 57.71
N PHE A 726 35.49 -15.04 56.91
CA PHE A 726 34.84 -15.07 55.62
C PHE A 726 35.81 -14.70 54.49
N PHE A 727 35.87 -15.53 53.44
CA PHE A 727 36.80 -15.37 52.34
C PHE A 727 36.02 -15.25 51.03
N LEU A 728 36.41 -14.26 50.17
CA LEU A 728 35.78 -13.98 48.90
C LEU A 728 36.78 -14.02 47.75
N LEU A 729 36.48 -14.87 46.75
CA LEU A 729 37.03 -14.76 45.40
C LEU A 729 35.98 -14.11 44.50
N TYR A 730 36.39 -13.23 43.58
CA TYR A 730 35.48 -12.54 42.69
C TYR A 730 36.19 -12.08 41.41
N SER A 731 35.46 -11.98 40.29
CA SER A 731 35.94 -11.41 39.02
C SER A 731 35.78 -9.87 38.99
N ASP A 732 36.39 -9.23 38.00
CA ASP A 732 36.39 -7.80 37.85
C ASP A 732 35.00 -7.19 37.51
N GLY A 733 34.03 -7.97 37.06
CA GLY A 733 32.64 -7.56 36.86
C GLY A 733 31.97 -6.99 38.12
N LEU A 734 32.47 -7.40 39.33
CA LEU A 734 32.01 -6.80 40.59
C LEU A 734 32.48 -5.34 40.77
N PRO A 735 33.78 -5.02 40.75
CA PRO A 735 34.25 -3.62 40.91
C PRO A 735 34.04 -2.79 39.65
N GLU A 736 33.92 -3.38 38.48
CA GLU A 736 33.70 -2.72 37.21
C GLU A 736 32.20 -2.43 36.90
N ALA A 737 31.27 -2.90 37.74
CA ALA A 737 29.85 -2.58 37.59
C ALA A 737 29.64 -1.07 37.49
N VAL A 738 28.82 -0.62 36.53
CA VAL A 738 28.63 0.81 36.22
C VAL A 738 27.19 1.22 36.52
N ASN A 739 27.00 2.35 37.16
CA ASN A 739 25.69 2.90 37.44
C ASN A 739 25.17 3.76 36.26
N LYS A 740 23.92 4.26 36.35
CA LYS A 740 23.31 5.14 35.35
C LYS A 740 24.08 6.40 35.01
N LYS A 741 24.98 6.85 35.90
CA LYS A 741 25.81 8.03 35.70
C LYS A 741 27.16 7.72 35.05
N GLY A 742 27.46 6.46 34.81
CA GLY A 742 28.74 6.04 34.27
C GLY A 742 29.84 5.86 35.32
N GLU A 743 29.50 5.90 36.62
CA GLU A 743 30.45 5.70 37.71
C GLU A 743 30.64 4.20 38.00
N ARG A 744 31.88 3.76 38.15
CA ARG A 744 32.19 2.37 38.49
C ARG A 744 31.98 2.12 40.01
N PHE A 745 31.63 0.90 40.38
CA PHE A 745 31.53 0.48 41.77
C PHE A 745 32.88 0.66 42.49
N GLY A 746 33.96 0.23 41.89
CA GLY A 746 35.33 0.45 42.35
C GLY A 746 35.87 -0.60 43.31
N PHE A 747 37.19 -0.84 43.23
CA PHE A 747 37.85 -1.81 44.08
C PHE A 747 37.79 -1.46 45.56
N GLU A 748 37.81 -0.17 45.95
CA GLU A 748 37.75 0.25 47.35
C GLU A 748 36.40 -0.06 48.00
N GLU A 749 35.33 -0.13 47.19
CA GLU A 749 34.01 -0.41 47.73
C GLU A 749 33.75 -1.92 47.96
N VAL A 750 34.56 -2.83 47.39
CA VAL A 750 34.41 -4.28 47.59
C VAL A 750 34.63 -4.67 49.06
N PRO A 751 35.76 -4.32 49.71
CA PRO A 751 35.92 -4.60 51.14
C PRO A 751 34.86 -3.94 52.02
N ARG A 752 34.48 -2.66 51.75
CA ARG A 752 33.44 -1.98 52.47
C ARG A 752 32.07 -2.65 52.39
N LEU A 753 31.74 -3.17 51.20
CA LEU A 753 30.53 -3.96 51.02
C LEU A 753 30.58 -5.24 51.89
N ILE A 754 31.71 -5.93 51.91
CA ILE A 754 31.85 -7.16 52.74
C ILE A 754 31.82 -6.83 54.21
N GLU A 755 32.38 -5.68 54.64
CA GLU A 755 32.26 -5.22 56.03
C GLU A 755 30.83 -4.96 56.46
N SER A 756 30.02 -4.41 55.57
CA SER A 756 28.61 -4.05 55.82
C SER A 756 27.66 -5.27 55.91
N ILE A 757 28.06 -6.44 55.37
CA ILE A 757 27.25 -7.65 55.41
C ILE A 757 27.52 -8.42 56.68
N ASP A 758 26.49 -8.87 57.39
CA ASP A 758 26.63 -9.76 58.54
C ASP A 758 27.05 -11.17 58.11
N THR A 759 28.36 -11.45 58.19
CA THR A 759 28.92 -12.72 57.83
C THR A 759 28.86 -13.76 58.95
N GLU A 760 28.45 -13.35 60.16
CA GLU A 760 28.35 -14.27 61.30
C GLU A 760 27.04 -15.05 61.27
N THR A 761 25.93 -14.40 61.02
CA THR A 761 24.60 -15.02 61.05
C THR A 761 24.17 -15.59 59.72
N LEU A 762 24.58 -15.00 58.57
CA LEU A 762 24.18 -15.40 57.25
C LEU A 762 25.00 -16.59 56.72
N THR A 763 24.38 -17.41 55.93
CA THR A 763 25.02 -18.47 55.15
C THR A 763 25.83 -17.89 53.98
N ALA A 764 26.81 -18.65 53.46
CA ALA A 764 27.59 -18.26 52.28
C ALA A 764 26.68 -17.95 51.07
N GLN A 765 25.56 -18.67 50.93
CA GLN A 765 24.56 -18.45 49.88
C GLN A 765 23.82 -17.12 50.07
N GLU A 766 23.41 -16.81 51.29
CA GLU A 766 22.69 -15.53 51.57
C GLU A 766 23.63 -14.32 51.42
N ILE A 767 24.90 -14.43 51.82
CA ILE A 767 25.94 -13.44 51.61
C ILE A 767 26.15 -13.19 50.10
N ALA A 768 26.31 -14.24 49.35
CA ALA A 768 26.47 -14.19 47.88
C ALA A 768 25.27 -13.54 47.20
N GLN A 769 24.02 -13.85 47.66
CA GLN A 769 22.81 -13.19 47.14
C GLN A 769 22.73 -11.71 47.47
N GLU A 770 23.20 -11.29 48.68
CA GLU A 770 23.24 -9.90 49.06
C GLU A 770 24.23 -9.10 48.20
N ILE A 771 25.44 -9.67 47.98
CA ILE A 771 26.42 -9.09 47.05
C ILE A 771 25.80 -8.96 45.65
N LYS A 772 25.15 -10.01 45.14
CA LYS A 772 24.47 -10.02 43.85
C LYS A 772 23.41 -8.89 43.76
N ARG A 773 22.53 -8.79 44.74
CA ARG A 773 21.49 -7.73 44.81
C ARG A 773 22.07 -6.34 44.78
N THR A 774 23.16 -6.12 45.57
CA THR A 774 23.82 -4.83 45.65
C THR A 774 24.40 -4.42 44.29
N VAL A 775 25.12 -5.32 43.61
CA VAL A 775 25.71 -5.06 42.30
C VAL A 775 24.61 -4.85 41.22
N GLN A 776 23.60 -5.70 41.17
CA GLN A 776 22.49 -5.55 40.24
C GLN A 776 21.70 -4.24 40.46
N LYS A 777 21.47 -3.83 41.69
CA LYS A 777 20.82 -2.56 42.04
C LYS A 777 21.69 -1.38 41.63
N PHE A 778 22.99 -1.42 41.88
CA PHE A 778 23.94 -0.40 41.50
C PHE A 778 24.00 -0.24 39.97
N SER A 779 24.08 -1.33 39.22
CA SER A 779 24.15 -1.36 37.77
C SER A 779 22.79 -1.22 37.06
N ASN A 780 21.70 -1.00 37.81
CA ASN A 780 20.33 -0.99 37.29
C ASN A 780 20.00 -2.24 36.46
N TYR A 781 20.46 -3.40 36.89
CA TYR A 781 20.27 -4.70 36.23
C TYR A 781 20.94 -4.83 34.85
N GLN A 782 21.88 -3.97 34.51
CA GLN A 782 22.67 -4.02 33.28
C GLN A 782 24.14 -4.23 33.64
N LEU A 783 24.60 -5.46 33.49
CA LEU A 783 26.01 -5.79 33.73
C LEU A 783 26.83 -5.40 32.50
N VAL A 784 28.00 -4.82 32.71
CA VAL A 784 28.96 -4.47 31.64
C VAL A 784 29.92 -5.59 31.37
N ASP A 785 30.24 -6.39 32.40
CA ASP A 785 31.10 -7.56 32.35
C ASP A 785 30.53 -8.70 33.16
N ASP A 786 31.07 -9.93 32.92
CA ASP A 786 30.69 -11.13 33.66
C ASP A 786 31.03 -11.00 35.12
N THR A 787 30.19 -11.50 36.00
CA THR A 787 30.40 -11.40 37.43
C THR A 787 30.38 -12.76 38.08
N THR A 788 31.52 -13.17 38.56
CA THR A 788 31.72 -14.46 39.23
C THR A 788 32.15 -14.25 40.66
N ILE A 789 31.56 -15.00 41.59
CA ILE A 789 31.88 -14.91 43.01
C ILE A 789 31.95 -16.32 43.65
N ILE A 790 32.90 -16.54 44.51
CA ILE A 790 32.92 -17.64 45.46
C ILE A 790 33.04 -17.09 46.88
N CYS A 791 32.09 -17.43 47.72
CA CYS A 791 32.05 -17.15 49.14
C CYS A 791 32.42 -18.40 49.92
N LEU A 792 33.38 -18.31 50.85
CA LEU A 792 33.73 -19.35 51.80
C LEU A 792 33.63 -18.79 53.23
N LYS A 793 32.92 -19.44 54.12
CA LYS A 793 32.81 -19.18 55.54
C LYS A 793 33.35 -20.40 56.31
N VAL A 794 34.25 -20.12 57.29
CA VAL A 794 34.93 -21.13 58.15
C VAL A 794 34.30 -21.21 59.51
#